data_d19b5b11d4caf133d129211ef9222ea9
#
_entry.id   d19b5b11d4caf133d129211ef9222ea9
#
_cell.length_a   1.000
_cell.length_b   1.000
_cell.length_c   1.000
_cell.angle_alpha   90.00
_cell.angle_beta   90.00
_cell.angle_gamma   90.00
#
_symmetry.space_group_name_H-M   'P 1'
#
loop_
_entity.id
_entity.type
_entity.pdbx_description
1 polymer ?
#
loop_
_entity_poly.entity_id
_entity_poly.type
_entity_poly.pdbx_seq_one_letter_code
_entity_poly.pdbx_strand_id
1 'polypeptide(L)'
;MRNEIGWILDAYIEDGNAVFWIKTVDGITFKVKDKYSPNFYILPKSLEDGERILQTLAEYPNVANVCWTEKFTNLKSKEKSRLLHIKLDKLSIYKKLVAKLKSSHYTKQLYNTDLLHIQKYIFENIKIAPTCKVKVELDKENILKHIEKVDDEKEIFPPPFKTLYFEIEVEDLNPNYGINPIKSIKARVGDKNKTFEGEEEHIIDEFSNFVEENDPDIIVCPGCDNFTYPHLYGRAKAINAKIRIGRENLDNKRNRKPYWAKGRIVLDNNIYGTGFEDFGVCGLVERSRFSLLPPTIAGRWTANRINDSRVCFELINRDYVIPEKKGNFEYYRTMKELVERDMGAIILPPKIGLHENVAELDFESQFPNIIVKYGVSYENIEPNKIEYREDAILPHVTKTVLERRLYFKRLRKSYPKESIEYKYCEQRQSSLKMILVTLYGTSGCCWNRYGNVLAFEEINKISRNIMLESKNHAQKRGFEIVYADCDSLFVKKDNASKEEYENLAKEISQLTGMPIALDHHYKFLALLPLKSDKNMEAQKHYYGITYDGEIVARGIELRRHDTPNLIKELQTKMIKALFDCKSIEEVYTIGYSRALKIIEETIKNMTENKIPEKDLILSKTLRKPIQEYKSTPPHVAAAIQIIGKGGKVNTGDTIRFVYTDKDHHNPLCRVRILDQNRKINFDRHKYINMILDTAETTLSIFGFSKQYYQIESKKF
;
A
#
# COMPACT_ATOMS: atom_id res chain seq x y z
N MET A 1 -3.60 -3.51 43.54
CA MET A 1 -3.98 -3.24 42.13
C MET A 1 -3.28 -1.99 41.69
N ARG A 2 -2.84 -1.92 40.44
CA ARG A 2 -2.16 -0.76 39.83
C ARG A 2 -3.04 -0.28 38.68
N ASN A 3 -3.29 1.02 38.60
CA ASN A 3 -4.06 1.63 37.51
C ASN A 3 -3.09 2.47 36.67
N GLU A 4 -3.09 2.25 35.35
CA GLU A 4 -2.24 2.97 34.41
C GLU A 4 -3.03 3.46 33.21
N ILE A 5 -2.61 4.61 32.67
CA ILE A 5 -3.15 5.17 31.43
C ILE A 5 -2.02 5.23 30.40
N GLY A 6 -2.25 4.69 29.21
CA GLY A 6 -1.26 4.65 28.16
C GLY A 6 -1.83 4.15 26.83
N TRP A 7 -0.97 3.90 25.87
CA TRP A 7 -1.32 3.37 24.55
C TRP A 7 -0.88 1.92 24.40
N ILE A 8 -1.71 1.08 23.79
CA ILE A 8 -1.31 -0.28 23.43
C ILE A 8 -0.28 -0.18 22.30
N LEU A 9 0.99 -0.39 22.61
CA LEU A 9 2.09 -0.28 21.66
C LEU A 9 2.07 -1.42 20.64
N ASP A 10 2.03 -2.67 21.10
CA ASP A 10 2.00 -3.89 20.29
C ASP A 10 1.40 -5.05 21.07
N ALA A 11 1.03 -6.13 20.40
CA ALA A 11 0.46 -7.32 21.02
C ALA A 11 0.79 -8.61 20.26
N TYR A 12 0.93 -9.73 21.00
CA TYR A 12 1.15 -11.07 20.45
C TYR A 12 0.75 -12.16 21.43
N ILE A 13 0.75 -13.43 20.99
CA ILE A 13 0.57 -14.57 21.89
C ILE A 13 1.92 -15.21 22.22
N GLU A 14 2.16 -15.41 23.53
CA GLU A 14 3.37 -16.03 24.05
C GLU A 14 3.05 -16.93 25.21
N ASP A 15 3.52 -18.17 25.19
CA ASP A 15 3.39 -19.18 26.26
C ASP A 15 1.96 -19.30 26.83
N GLY A 16 0.95 -19.28 25.92
CA GLY A 16 -0.45 -19.41 26.30
C GLY A 16 -1.11 -18.14 26.84
N ASN A 17 -0.41 -17.01 26.79
CA ASN A 17 -0.94 -15.71 27.19
C ASN A 17 -1.02 -14.75 25.99
N ALA A 18 -2.04 -13.88 26.02
CA ALA A 18 -2.02 -12.64 25.25
C ALA A 18 -1.11 -11.65 25.96
N VAL A 19 -0.13 -11.13 25.22
CA VAL A 19 0.86 -10.18 25.72
C VAL A 19 0.61 -8.85 25.05
N PHE A 20 0.55 -7.79 25.89
CA PHE A 20 0.48 -6.39 25.46
C PHE A 20 1.65 -5.62 25.98
N TRP A 21 2.15 -4.71 25.16
CA TRP A 21 3.07 -3.68 25.61
C TRP A 21 2.29 -2.37 25.70
N ILE A 22 2.31 -1.77 26.89
CA ILE A 22 1.62 -0.50 27.18
C ILE A 22 2.67 0.57 27.38
N LYS A 23 2.59 1.67 26.60
CA LYS A 23 3.37 2.87 26.83
C LYS A 23 2.51 3.87 27.57
N THR A 24 2.93 4.23 28.80
CA THR A 24 2.22 5.20 29.64
C THR A 24 2.39 6.63 29.11
N VAL A 25 1.56 7.53 29.63
CA VAL A 25 1.68 8.97 29.35
C VAL A 25 3.00 9.56 29.81
N ASP A 26 3.62 8.98 30.86
CA ASP A 26 4.92 9.36 31.39
C ASP A 26 6.09 8.78 30.60
N GLY A 27 5.81 8.02 29.54
CA GLY A 27 6.81 7.48 28.63
C GLY A 27 7.38 6.10 29.02
N ILE A 28 6.94 5.51 30.12
CA ILE A 28 7.37 4.17 30.55
C ILE A 28 6.65 3.11 29.72
N THR A 29 7.38 2.10 29.26
CA THR A 29 6.79 0.97 28.53
C THR A 29 6.95 -0.32 29.34
N PHE A 30 5.84 -1.03 29.55
CA PHE A 30 5.82 -2.27 30.33
C PHE A 30 4.96 -3.35 29.69
N LYS A 31 5.24 -4.60 30.06
CA LYS A 31 4.58 -5.80 29.57
C LYS A 31 3.37 -6.14 30.46
N VAL A 32 2.24 -6.39 29.81
CA VAL A 32 0.98 -6.87 30.43
C VAL A 32 0.66 -8.23 29.85
N LYS A 33 0.13 -9.13 30.68
CA LYS A 33 -0.29 -10.46 30.26
C LYS A 33 -1.76 -10.69 30.58
N ASP A 34 -2.42 -11.48 29.75
CA ASP A 34 -3.75 -12.04 30.04
C ASP A 34 -3.83 -13.48 29.54
N LYS A 35 -4.61 -14.32 30.23
CA LYS A 35 -4.78 -15.73 29.84
C LYS A 35 -5.50 -15.84 28.51
N TYR A 36 -4.95 -16.65 27.60
CA TYR A 36 -5.56 -16.94 26.32
C TYR A 36 -5.88 -18.42 26.18
N SER A 37 -7.15 -18.73 25.88
CA SER A 37 -7.61 -20.08 25.55
C SER A 37 -7.93 -20.16 24.06
N PRO A 38 -7.10 -20.87 23.25
CA PRO A 38 -7.37 -21.03 21.82
C PRO A 38 -8.72 -21.68 21.58
N ASN A 39 -9.47 -21.16 20.62
CA ASN A 39 -10.80 -21.67 20.32
C ASN A 39 -11.04 -21.77 18.80
N PHE A 40 -12.06 -22.52 18.39
CA PHE A 40 -12.57 -22.63 17.03
C PHE A 40 -13.96 -23.30 17.06
N TYR A 41 -14.62 -23.34 15.88
CA TYR A 41 -15.96 -23.92 15.77
C TYR A 41 -15.98 -25.05 14.75
N ILE A 42 -16.86 -26.03 14.98
CA ILE A 42 -17.12 -27.17 14.09
C ILE A 42 -18.59 -27.16 13.68
N LEU A 43 -18.85 -27.20 12.38
CA LEU A 43 -20.14 -27.60 11.84
C LEU A 43 -20.06 -29.11 11.56
N PRO A 44 -20.77 -29.96 12.30
CA PRO A 44 -20.84 -31.39 12.01
C PRO A 44 -21.71 -31.66 10.77
N LYS A 45 -21.64 -32.85 10.20
CA LYS A 45 -22.49 -33.23 9.06
C LYS A 45 -23.94 -33.49 9.50
N SER A 46 -24.12 -34.05 10.68
CA SER A 46 -25.43 -34.29 11.33
C SER A 46 -25.34 -33.97 12.82
N LEU A 47 -26.49 -33.94 13.52
CA LEU A 47 -26.54 -33.79 14.97
C LEU A 47 -25.88 -35.01 15.67
N GLU A 48 -26.11 -36.22 15.16
CA GLU A 48 -25.50 -37.44 15.67
C GLU A 48 -23.98 -37.43 15.57
N ASP A 49 -23.43 -36.97 14.41
CA ASP A 49 -21.98 -36.76 14.22
C ASP A 49 -21.45 -35.74 15.22
N GLY A 50 -22.22 -34.71 15.49
CA GLY A 50 -21.89 -33.69 16.50
C GLY A 50 -21.77 -34.25 17.90
N GLU A 51 -22.72 -35.11 18.32
CA GLU A 51 -22.66 -35.79 19.64
C GLU A 51 -21.42 -36.69 19.73
N ARG A 52 -21.09 -37.43 18.68
CA ARG A 52 -19.86 -38.27 18.63
C ARG A 52 -18.58 -37.41 18.76
N ILE A 53 -18.52 -36.27 18.07
CA ILE A 53 -17.39 -35.32 18.18
C ILE A 53 -17.32 -34.78 19.61
N LEU A 54 -18.46 -34.39 20.20
CA LEU A 54 -18.55 -33.83 21.55
C LEU A 54 -18.01 -34.82 22.57
N GLN A 55 -18.51 -36.07 22.56
CA GLN A 55 -18.05 -37.12 23.47
C GLN A 55 -16.55 -37.38 23.32
N THR A 56 -16.06 -37.50 22.07
CA THR A 56 -14.63 -37.74 21.79
C THR A 56 -13.75 -36.61 22.30
N LEU A 57 -14.20 -35.35 22.16
CA LEU A 57 -13.40 -34.20 22.55
C LEU A 57 -13.52 -33.87 24.05
N ALA A 58 -14.62 -34.24 24.72
CA ALA A 58 -14.75 -34.05 26.15
C ALA A 58 -13.67 -34.79 26.95
N GLU A 59 -13.20 -35.92 26.44
CA GLU A 59 -12.15 -36.73 27.05
C GLU A 59 -10.76 -36.45 26.44
N TYR A 60 -10.67 -35.55 25.43
CA TYR A 60 -9.41 -35.31 24.73
C TYR A 60 -8.47 -34.47 25.58
N PRO A 61 -7.18 -34.85 25.75
CA PRO A 61 -6.23 -34.12 26.58
C PRO A 61 -6.05 -32.65 26.15
N ASN A 62 -6.08 -31.73 27.13
CA ASN A 62 -5.93 -30.29 26.97
C ASN A 62 -7.06 -29.62 26.14
N VAL A 63 -8.23 -30.24 26.05
CA VAL A 63 -9.47 -29.59 25.67
C VAL A 63 -10.15 -29.06 26.93
N ALA A 64 -10.27 -27.74 27.03
CA ALA A 64 -10.87 -27.10 28.22
C ALA A 64 -12.37 -27.21 28.25
N ASN A 65 -13.02 -27.09 27.10
CA ASN A 65 -14.49 -27.16 26.99
C ASN A 65 -14.92 -27.44 25.55
N VAL A 66 -16.00 -28.20 25.42
CA VAL A 66 -16.74 -28.41 24.16
C VAL A 66 -18.22 -28.24 24.44
N CYS A 67 -18.88 -27.34 23.73
CA CYS A 67 -20.33 -27.11 23.93
C CYS A 67 -21.02 -26.73 22.60
N TRP A 68 -22.31 -27.04 22.53
CA TRP A 68 -23.16 -26.58 21.46
C TRP A 68 -23.40 -25.07 21.53
N THR A 69 -23.42 -24.42 20.36
CA THR A 69 -23.75 -23.01 20.20
C THR A 69 -24.43 -22.77 18.87
N GLU A 70 -25.07 -21.62 18.72
CA GLU A 70 -25.71 -21.21 17.46
C GLU A 70 -25.10 -19.94 16.93
N LYS A 71 -24.65 -19.97 15.68
CA LYS A 71 -24.01 -18.84 14.98
C LYS A 71 -24.42 -18.81 13.51
N PHE A 72 -24.33 -17.65 12.89
CA PHE A 72 -24.41 -17.55 11.42
C PHE A 72 -23.14 -18.09 10.78
N THR A 73 -23.30 -18.94 9.77
CA THR A 73 -22.19 -19.60 9.07
C THR A 73 -21.95 -19.06 7.67
N ASN A 74 -22.91 -18.30 7.14
CA ASN A 74 -22.85 -17.71 5.80
C ASN A 74 -23.51 -16.32 5.81
N LEU A 75 -22.95 -15.36 5.06
CA LEU A 75 -23.49 -13.98 4.96
C LEU A 75 -24.93 -13.92 4.44
N LYS A 76 -25.34 -14.92 3.66
CA LYS A 76 -26.69 -15.02 3.07
C LYS A 76 -27.69 -15.78 3.95
N SER A 77 -27.23 -16.41 5.04
CA SER A 77 -28.10 -17.18 5.93
C SER A 77 -29.01 -16.27 6.75
N LYS A 78 -30.29 -16.55 6.74
CA LYS A 78 -31.28 -15.90 7.58
C LYS A 78 -31.39 -16.54 8.98
N GLU A 79 -30.92 -17.77 9.13
CA GLU A 79 -30.97 -18.57 10.35
C GLU A 79 -29.58 -18.97 10.81
N LYS A 80 -29.45 -19.11 12.13
CA LYS A 80 -28.21 -19.60 12.73
C LYS A 80 -28.11 -21.12 12.57
N SER A 81 -26.89 -21.61 12.40
CA SER A 81 -26.55 -23.02 12.39
C SER A 81 -26.09 -23.45 13.78
N ARG A 82 -26.42 -24.68 14.15
CA ARG A 82 -25.96 -25.30 15.40
C ARG A 82 -24.55 -25.87 15.20
N LEU A 83 -23.61 -25.41 16.02
CA LEU A 83 -22.16 -25.65 15.91
C LEU A 83 -21.62 -26.16 17.26
N LEU A 84 -20.49 -26.87 17.22
CA LEU A 84 -19.70 -27.13 18.42
C LEU A 84 -18.63 -26.03 18.58
N HIS A 85 -18.60 -25.41 19.76
CA HIS A 85 -17.53 -24.48 20.17
C HIS A 85 -16.48 -25.24 20.98
N ILE A 86 -15.24 -25.25 20.55
CA ILE A 86 -14.13 -25.92 21.20
C ILE A 86 -13.18 -24.88 21.78
N LYS A 87 -12.86 -25.01 23.09
CA LYS A 87 -11.82 -24.24 23.78
C LYS A 87 -10.72 -25.18 24.23
N LEU A 88 -9.48 -24.73 24.09
CA LEU A 88 -8.29 -25.49 24.45
C LEU A 88 -7.54 -24.85 25.62
N ASP A 89 -6.90 -25.68 26.44
CA ASP A 89 -6.00 -25.22 27.51
C ASP A 89 -4.63 -24.81 26.97
N LYS A 90 -4.16 -25.46 25.91
CA LYS A 90 -2.81 -25.27 25.38
C LYS A 90 -2.80 -25.01 23.89
N LEU A 91 -2.05 -23.97 23.48
CA LEU A 91 -1.84 -23.62 22.08
C LEU A 91 -1.08 -24.69 21.29
N SER A 92 -0.21 -25.45 21.95
CA SER A 92 0.64 -26.46 21.30
C SER A 92 -0.13 -27.56 20.57
N ILE A 93 -1.33 -27.92 21.05
CA ILE A 93 -2.16 -28.97 20.41
C ILE A 93 -3.03 -28.44 19.26
N TYR A 94 -3.22 -27.11 19.17
CA TYR A 94 -4.20 -26.47 18.26
C TYR A 94 -4.03 -26.94 16.81
N LYS A 95 -2.86 -26.77 16.22
CA LYS A 95 -2.62 -27.13 14.79
C LYS A 95 -2.90 -28.61 14.52
N LYS A 96 -2.44 -29.50 15.41
CA LYS A 96 -2.59 -30.95 15.26
C LYS A 96 -4.06 -31.36 15.38
N LEU A 97 -4.78 -30.79 16.33
CA LEU A 97 -6.20 -31.07 16.54
C LEU A 97 -7.07 -30.53 15.38
N VAL A 98 -6.83 -29.29 14.93
CA VAL A 98 -7.53 -28.72 13.77
C VAL A 98 -7.31 -29.56 12.52
N ALA A 99 -6.08 -30.02 12.25
CA ALA A 99 -5.78 -30.88 11.10
C ALA A 99 -6.51 -32.24 11.20
N LYS A 100 -6.52 -32.87 12.38
CA LYS A 100 -7.23 -34.12 12.63
C LYS A 100 -8.74 -33.98 12.41
N LEU A 101 -9.35 -32.90 12.93
CA LEU A 101 -10.78 -32.64 12.80
C LEU A 101 -11.16 -32.25 11.36
N LYS A 102 -10.29 -31.55 10.64
CA LYS A 102 -10.50 -31.21 9.23
C LYS A 102 -10.58 -32.44 8.32
N SER A 103 -9.83 -33.48 8.64
CA SER A 103 -9.86 -34.77 7.91
C SER A 103 -10.93 -35.74 8.46
N SER A 104 -11.63 -35.42 9.55
CA SER A 104 -12.64 -36.29 10.15
C SER A 104 -13.85 -36.45 9.24
N HIS A 105 -14.35 -37.70 9.17
CA HIS A 105 -15.58 -38.01 8.42
C HIS A 105 -16.83 -37.33 8.98
N TYR A 106 -16.84 -37.02 10.26
CA TYR A 106 -17.97 -36.40 10.97
C TYR A 106 -18.03 -34.86 10.81
N THR A 107 -16.93 -34.23 10.38
CA THR A 107 -16.83 -32.77 10.23
C THR A 107 -17.29 -32.34 8.84
N LYS A 108 -18.24 -31.39 8.77
CA LYS A 108 -18.63 -30.72 7.52
C LYS A 108 -17.70 -29.55 7.24
N GLN A 109 -17.46 -28.69 8.24
CA GLN A 109 -16.61 -27.51 8.09
C GLN A 109 -16.07 -27.02 9.44
N LEU A 110 -14.88 -26.42 9.42
CA LEU A 110 -14.28 -25.72 10.55
C LEU A 110 -14.36 -24.20 10.32
N TYR A 111 -14.46 -23.44 11.41
CA TYR A 111 -14.53 -21.98 11.39
C TYR A 111 -13.56 -21.35 12.40
N ASN A 112 -13.16 -20.13 12.16
CA ASN A 112 -12.20 -19.34 12.94
C ASN A 112 -10.81 -20.00 13.06
N THR A 113 -10.43 -20.88 12.12
CA THR A 113 -9.19 -21.65 12.22
C THR A 113 -7.97 -20.97 11.60
N ASP A 114 -8.15 -20.02 10.70
CA ASP A 114 -7.09 -19.30 9.98
C ASP A 114 -6.87 -17.86 10.45
N LEU A 115 -7.63 -17.41 11.46
CA LEU A 115 -7.37 -16.14 12.13
C LEU A 115 -6.15 -16.27 13.06
N LEU A 116 -5.34 -15.20 13.17
CA LEU A 116 -4.24 -15.17 14.13
C LEU A 116 -4.80 -15.28 15.57
N HIS A 117 -4.09 -15.98 16.44
CA HIS A 117 -4.54 -16.13 17.84
C HIS A 117 -4.66 -14.79 18.57
N ILE A 118 -3.73 -13.85 18.34
CA ILE A 118 -3.82 -12.50 18.88
C ILE A 118 -5.01 -11.72 18.30
N GLN A 119 -5.33 -11.93 17.03
CA GLN A 119 -6.49 -11.34 16.36
C GLN A 119 -7.80 -11.83 17.02
N LYS A 120 -7.93 -13.15 17.23
CA LYS A 120 -9.09 -13.72 17.96
C LYS A 120 -9.21 -13.14 19.36
N TYR A 121 -8.11 -13.09 20.10
CA TYR A 121 -8.12 -12.53 21.44
C TYR A 121 -8.63 -11.09 21.45
N ILE A 122 -8.12 -10.25 20.54
CA ILE A 122 -8.56 -8.85 20.43
C ILE A 122 -10.04 -8.77 20.04
N PHE A 123 -10.50 -9.59 19.08
CA PHE A 123 -11.87 -9.55 18.58
C PHE A 123 -12.90 -10.00 19.59
N GLU A 124 -12.60 -11.03 20.37
CA GLU A 124 -13.55 -11.70 21.26
C GLU A 124 -13.48 -11.16 22.70
N ASN A 125 -12.29 -10.80 23.18
CA ASN A 125 -12.07 -10.45 24.59
C ASN A 125 -12.06 -8.93 24.83
N ILE A 126 -11.11 -8.19 24.24
CA ILE A 126 -10.95 -6.77 24.59
C ILE A 126 -11.67 -5.81 23.65
N LYS A 127 -11.87 -6.18 22.39
CA LYS A 127 -12.50 -5.37 21.33
C LYS A 127 -11.92 -3.95 21.14
N ILE A 128 -10.73 -3.72 21.65
CA ILE A 128 -9.99 -2.46 21.56
C ILE A 128 -8.82 -2.65 20.59
N ALA A 129 -8.73 -1.76 19.61
CA ALA A 129 -7.63 -1.80 18.66
C ALA A 129 -6.29 -1.41 19.32
N PRO A 130 -5.19 -2.09 18.97
CA PRO A 130 -3.86 -1.59 19.32
C PRO A 130 -3.64 -0.15 18.82
N THR A 131 -2.75 0.58 19.47
CA THR A 131 -2.51 2.02 19.33
C THR A 131 -3.58 2.94 19.94
N CYS A 132 -4.71 2.42 20.41
CA CYS A 132 -5.64 3.20 21.19
C CYS A 132 -5.07 3.54 22.57
N LYS A 133 -5.49 4.69 23.12
CA LYS A 133 -5.25 5.06 24.51
C LYS A 133 -6.23 4.31 25.38
N VAL A 134 -5.70 3.70 26.45
CA VAL A 134 -6.46 2.83 27.34
C VAL A 134 -6.13 3.14 28.79
N LYS A 135 -7.08 2.88 29.66
CA LYS A 135 -6.87 2.73 31.10
C LYS A 135 -6.88 1.24 31.42
N VAL A 136 -5.86 0.77 32.12
CA VAL A 136 -5.69 -0.64 32.50
C VAL A 136 -5.62 -0.79 34.01
N GLU A 137 -6.26 -1.82 34.52
CA GLU A 137 -6.16 -2.26 35.91
C GLU A 137 -5.38 -3.58 35.97
N LEU A 138 -4.32 -3.61 36.76
CA LEU A 138 -3.36 -4.70 36.81
C LEU A 138 -3.21 -5.23 38.23
N ASP A 139 -2.89 -6.51 38.36
CA ASP A 139 -2.40 -7.06 39.63
C ASP A 139 -0.87 -6.82 39.80
N LYS A 140 -0.32 -7.41 40.88
CA LYS A 140 1.10 -7.25 41.22
C LYS A 140 2.05 -7.88 40.19
N GLU A 141 1.59 -8.81 39.37
CA GLU A 141 2.37 -9.52 38.34
C GLU A 141 2.14 -8.95 36.94
N ASN A 142 1.50 -7.77 36.82
CA ASN A 142 1.07 -7.14 35.58
C ASN A 142 0.09 -8.02 34.77
N ILE A 143 -0.75 -8.81 35.43
CA ILE A 143 -1.85 -9.53 34.79
C ILE A 143 -3.05 -8.59 34.66
N LEU A 144 -3.62 -8.55 33.47
CA LEU A 144 -4.76 -7.69 33.14
C LEU A 144 -6.01 -8.12 33.93
N LYS A 145 -6.65 -7.18 34.62
CA LYS A 145 -7.93 -7.36 35.30
C LYS A 145 -9.05 -6.62 34.57
N HIS A 146 -8.76 -5.40 34.12
CA HIS A 146 -9.71 -4.60 33.36
C HIS A 146 -8.97 -3.70 32.36
N ILE A 147 -9.61 -3.43 31.24
CA ILE A 147 -9.14 -2.50 30.21
C ILE A 147 -10.31 -1.74 29.60
N GLU A 148 -10.20 -0.42 29.55
CA GLU A 148 -11.18 0.44 28.90
C GLU A 148 -10.50 1.42 27.93
N LYS A 149 -11.19 1.75 26.84
CA LYS A 149 -10.74 2.72 25.84
C LYS A 149 -11.03 4.13 26.35
N VAL A 150 -9.98 4.98 26.38
CA VAL A 150 -10.05 6.42 26.75
C VAL A 150 -9.50 7.31 25.64
N ASP A 151 -9.59 6.86 24.40
CA ASP A 151 -8.99 7.47 23.23
C ASP A 151 -9.90 8.53 22.59
N ASP A 152 -9.32 9.65 22.11
CA ASP A 152 -10.02 10.60 21.24
C ASP A 152 -9.75 10.22 19.76
N GLU A 153 -10.80 9.79 19.08
CA GLU A 153 -10.71 9.37 17.68
C GLU A 153 -10.46 10.53 16.72
N LYS A 154 -10.69 11.78 17.13
CA LYS A 154 -10.48 13.00 16.34
C LYS A 154 -9.10 13.61 16.53
N GLU A 155 -8.30 13.08 17.44
CA GLU A 155 -6.96 13.58 17.72
C GLU A 155 -6.04 13.49 16.48
N ILE A 156 -5.40 14.61 16.15
CA ILE A 156 -4.46 14.69 15.01
C ILE A 156 -3.14 14.02 15.34
N PHE A 157 -2.62 14.29 16.55
CA PHE A 157 -1.33 13.79 16.98
C PHE A 157 -1.35 12.28 17.20
N PRO A 158 -0.35 11.54 16.71
CA PRO A 158 -0.25 10.11 16.97
C PRO A 158 0.15 9.86 18.43
N PRO A 159 0.00 8.61 18.92
CA PRO A 159 0.65 8.20 20.17
C PRO A 159 2.13 8.59 20.16
N PRO A 160 2.71 9.02 21.28
CA PRO A 160 4.07 9.52 21.37
C PRO A 160 5.12 8.40 21.26
N PHE A 161 5.03 7.63 20.17
CA PHE A 161 5.94 6.53 19.90
C PHE A 161 7.25 7.05 19.31
N LYS A 162 8.33 6.83 20.03
CA LYS A 162 9.68 7.21 19.64
C LYS A 162 10.20 6.29 18.54
N THR A 163 10.61 6.86 17.41
CA THR A 163 11.09 6.09 16.26
C THR A 163 12.60 6.19 16.12
N LEU A 164 13.24 5.02 15.96
CA LEU A 164 14.64 4.87 15.57
C LEU A 164 14.70 4.39 14.13
N TYR A 165 15.50 5.06 13.32
CA TYR A 165 15.89 4.62 11.98
C TYR A 165 17.32 4.09 12.05
N PHE A 166 17.59 2.95 11.39
CA PHE A 166 18.96 2.49 11.23
C PHE A 166 19.17 1.76 9.91
N GLU A 167 20.38 1.75 9.44
CA GLU A 167 20.83 0.97 8.30
C GLU A 167 22.20 0.35 8.60
N ILE A 168 22.43 -0.84 8.05
CA ILE A 168 23.71 -1.53 8.14
C ILE A 168 24.46 -1.38 6.82
N GLU A 169 25.74 -1.04 6.89
CA GLU A 169 26.67 -1.05 5.77
C GLU A 169 27.57 -2.29 5.92
N VAL A 170 27.72 -3.02 4.84
CA VAL A 170 28.47 -4.27 4.81
C VAL A 170 29.60 -4.18 3.79
N GLU A 171 30.54 -5.12 3.88
CA GLU A 171 31.76 -5.09 3.07
C GLU A 171 31.52 -5.26 1.58
N ASP A 172 30.45 -5.94 1.20
CA ASP A 172 30.02 -6.11 -0.19
C ASP A 172 28.66 -5.43 -0.42
N LEU A 173 28.46 -4.85 -1.62
CA LEU A 173 27.19 -4.23 -2.04
C LEU A 173 26.00 -5.21 -2.03
N ASN A 174 26.28 -6.52 -2.13
CA ASN A 174 25.29 -7.59 -2.11
C ASN A 174 25.71 -8.71 -1.16
N PRO A 175 25.66 -8.46 0.15
CA PRO A 175 26.15 -9.40 1.13
C PRO A 175 25.35 -10.69 1.20
N ASN A 176 26.04 -11.80 1.39
CA ASN A 176 25.40 -13.02 1.82
C ASN A 176 24.97 -12.89 3.29
N TYR A 177 23.75 -13.34 3.61
CA TYR A 177 23.22 -13.24 4.96
C TYR A 177 24.15 -13.87 5.99
N GLY A 178 24.64 -13.06 6.93
CA GLY A 178 25.48 -13.50 8.03
C GLY A 178 26.92 -13.87 7.67
N ILE A 179 27.37 -13.70 6.40
CA ILE A 179 28.74 -14.03 5.99
C ILE A 179 29.62 -12.77 5.99
N ASN A 180 29.22 -11.72 5.28
CA ASN A 180 30.04 -10.53 5.12
C ASN A 180 29.99 -9.65 6.39
N PRO A 181 31.14 -9.19 6.91
CA PRO A 181 31.17 -8.37 8.10
C PRO A 181 30.40 -7.04 7.94
N ILE A 182 29.84 -6.57 9.05
CA ILE A 182 29.22 -5.25 9.14
C ILE A 182 30.35 -4.22 9.30
N LYS A 183 30.44 -3.28 8.35
CA LYS A 183 31.42 -2.18 8.39
C LYS A 183 30.97 -1.04 9.29
N SER A 184 29.70 -0.70 9.20
CA SER A 184 29.12 0.36 10.02
C SER A 184 27.62 0.15 10.22
N ILE A 185 27.10 0.74 11.30
CA ILE A 185 25.68 0.94 11.52
C ILE A 185 25.44 2.44 11.67
N LYS A 186 24.53 3.00 10.86
CA LYS A 186 24.08 4.39 10.99
C LYS A 186 22.72 4.40 11.63
N ALA A 187 22.56 5.14 12.72
CA ALA A 187 21.29 5.20 13.47
C ALA A 187 20.87 6.64 13.75
N ARG A 188 19.54 6.88 13.71
CA ARG A 188 18.93 8.18 14.00
C ARG A 188 17.71 8.03 14.89
N VAL A 189 17.65 8.83 15.98
CA VAL A 189 16.49 8.96 16.87
C VAL A 189 16.24 10.44 17.14
N GLY A 190 15.14 10.99 16.64
CA GLY A 190 14.91 12.43 16.65
C GLY A 190 16.06 13.17 15.95
N ASP A 191 16.69 14.12 16.61
CA ASP A 191 17.81 14.89 16.08
C ASP A 191 19.18 14.23 16.32
N LYS A 192 19.22 13.13 17.09
CA LYS A 192 20.45 12.41 17.38
C LYS A 192 20.80 11.46 16.24
N ASN A 193 21.94 11.73 15.57
CA ASN A 193 22.52 10.84 14.56
C ASN A 193 23.81 10.25 15.12
N LYS A 194 24.01 8.94 14.98
CA LYS A 194 25.25 8.25 15.37
C LYS A 194 25.64 7.22 14.31
N THR A 195 26.93 7.15 13.99
CA THR A 195 27.53 6.12 13.16
C THR A 195 28.46 5.29 14.04
N PHE A 196 28.33 3.97 13.97
CA PHE A 196 29.13 3.01 14.69
C PHE A 196 30.08 2.33 13.70
N GLU A 197 31.37 2.43 13.94
CA GLU A 197 32.44 1.94 13.05
C GLU A 197 33.53 1.28 13.88
N GLY A 198 34.36 0.41 13.28
CA GLY A 198 35.46 -0.29 13.95
C GLY A 198 35.32 -1.81 13.87
N GLU A 199 35.70 -2.51 14.94
CA GLU A 199 35.53 -3.96 15.03
C GLU A 199 34.04 -4.33 15.12
N GLU A 200 33.62 -5.37 14.41
CA GLU A 200 32.21 -5.74 14.24
C GLU A 200 31.52 -6.03 15.59
N GLU A 201 32.19 -6.68 16.52
CA GLU A 201 31.64 -6.93 17.86
C GLU A 201 31.36 -5.63 18.60
N HIS A 202 32.26 -4.66 18.52
CA HIS A 202 32.10 -3.34 19.10
C HIS A 202 30.97 -2.54 18.47
N ILE A 203 30.86 -2.59 17.12
CA ILE A 203 29.73 -1.97 16.38
C ILE A 203 28.38 -2.48 16.88
N ILE A 204 28.24 -3.81 17.06
CA ILE A 204 26.99 -4.43 17.50
C ILE A 204 26.68 -4.09 18.96
N ASP A 205 27.69 -4.07 19.81
CA ASP A 205 27.53 -3.74 21.22
C ASP A 205 27.15 -2.26 21.42
N GLU A 206 27.89 -1.32 20.82
CA GLU A 206 27.57 0.10 20.88
C GLU A 206 26.20 0.45 20.30
N PHE A 207 25.80 -0.20 19.17
CA PHE A 207 24.46 -0.04 18.63
C PHE A 207 23.41 -0.55 19.62
N SER A 208 23.65 -1.69 20.25
CA SER A 208 22.75 -2.23 21.28
C SER A 208 22.60 -1.27 22.48
N ASN A 209 23.69 -0.73 22.96
CA ASN A 209 23.69 0.27 24.03
C ASN A 209 22.91 1.54 23.62
N PHE A 210 23.10 2.02 22.39
CA PHE A 210 22.36 3.16 21.86
C PHE A 210 20.84 2.90 21.78
N VAL A 211 20.42 1.68 21.43
CA VAL A 211 19.01 1.28 21.44
C VAL A 211 18.45 1.22 22.86
N GLU A 212 19.21 0.67 23.82
CA GLU A 212 18.81 0.62 25.24
C GLU A 212 18.67 2.01 25.84
N GLU A 213 19.66 2.89 25.66
CA GLU A 213 19.66 4.27 26.19
C GLU A 213 18.52 5.14 25.63
N ASN A 214 18.22 4.98 24.35
CA ASN A 214 17.18 5.78 23.71
C ASN A 214 15.79 5.19 23.84
N ASP A 215 15.65 3.93 24.18
CA ASP A 215 14.40 3.17 24.33
C ASP A 215 13.33 3.47 23.25
N PRO A 216 13.61 3.25 21.93
CA PRO A 216 12.65 3.51 20.89
C PRO A 216 11.49 2.53 20.95
N ASP A 217 10.29 3.00 20.56
CA ASP A 217 9.08 2.18 20.45
C ASP A 217 8.98 1.51 19.07
N ILE A 218 9.43 2.22 18.05
CA ILE A 218 9.42 1.78 16.66
C ILE A 218 10.85 1.76 16.13
N ILE A 219 11.25 0.69 15.47
CA ILE A 219 12.54 0.57 14.78
C ILE A 219 12.25 0.37 13.28
N VAL A 220 12.84 1.23 12.46
CA VAL A 220 12.67 1.23 11.01
C VAL A 220 14.01 1.01 10.33
N CYS A 221 14.08 0.06 9.40
CA CYS A 221 15.30 -0.24 8.65
C CYS A 221 15.01 -0.74 7.25
N PRO A 222 15.92 -0.53 6.28
CA PRO A 222 15.76 -1.05 4.92
C PRO A 222 15.85 -2.58 4.89
N GLY A 223 14.94 -3.24 4.14
CA GLY A 223 14.96 -4.68 3.99
C GLY A 223 14.84 -5.45 5.31
N CYS A 224 14.07 -4.90 6.25
CA CYS A 224 13.89 -5.36 7.62
C CYS A 224 13.84 -6.90 7.75
N ASP A 225 12.85 -7.53 7.10
CA ASP A 225 12.59 -8.97 7.23
C ASP A 225 13.42 -9.84 6.27
N ASN A 226 13.95 -9.23 5.20
CA ASN A 226 14.60 -9.96 4.12
C ASN A 226 16.13 -9.82 4.12
N PHE A 227 16.66 -8.81 4.80
CA PHE A 227 18.09 -8.55 4.83
C PHE A 227 18.58 -8.12 6.21
N THR A 228 18.16 -6.94 6.72
CA THR A 228 18.80 -6.29 7.87
C THR A 228 18.83 -7.15 9.13
N TYR A 229 17.68 -7.64 9.58
CA TYR A 229 17.63 -8.49 10.77
C TYR A 229 18.21 -9.90 10.57
N PRO A 230 17.91 -10.62 9.48
CA PRO A 230 18.57 -11.90 9.18
C PRO A 230 20.09 -11.78 9.14
N HIS A 231 20.64 -10.69 8.55
CA HIS A 231 22.05 -10.45 8.46
C HIS A 231 22.65 -10.13 9.83
N LEU A 232 22.07 -9.15 10.54
CA LEU A 232 22.51 -8.71 11.87
C LEU A 232 22.57 -9.89 12.87
N TYR A 233 21.50 -10.71 12.96
CA TYR A 233 21.48 -11.87 13.82
C TYR A 233 22.42 -13.00 13.33
N GLY A 234 22.57 -13.16 12.01
CA GLY A 234 23.51 -14.10 11.42
C GLY A 234 24.95 -13.76 11.78
N ARG A 235 25.34 -12.48 11.67
CA ARG A 235 26.67 -11.99 12.04
C ARG A 235 26.95 -12.11 13.53
N ALA A 236 26.02 -11.63 14.36
CA ALA A 236 26.15 -11.74 15.80
C ALA A 236 26.35 -13.19 16.26
N LYS A 237 25.64 -14.14 15.64
CA LYS A 237 25.86 -15.56 15.90
C LYS A 237 27.24 -16.04 15.45
N ALA A 238 27.74 -15.60 14.29
CA ALA A 238 29.02 -16.00 13.73
C ALA A 238 30.22 -15.55 14.58
N ILE A 239 30.14 -14.36 15.18
CA ILE A 239 31.18 -13.77 16.05
C ILE A 239 30.88 -13.93 17.56
N ASN A 240 29.81 -14.69 17.91
CA ASN A 240 29.36 -14.89 19.29
C ASN A 240 29.00 -13.61 20.04
N ALA A 241 28.59 -12.54 19.33
CA ALA A 241 28.14 -11.28 19.92
C ALA A 241 26.69 -11.36 20.41
N LYS A 242 26.34 -10.53 21.41
CA LYS A 242 24.98 -10.43 21.93
C LYS A 242 24.29 -9.17 21.34
N ILE A 243 23.09 -9.36 20.80
CA ILE A 243 22.24 -8.26 20.34
C ILE A 243 21.18 -7.95 21.39
N ARG A 244 21.13 -6.69 21.84
CA ARG A 244 20.19 -6.19 22.87
C ARG A 244 19.35 -5.05 22.31
N ILE A 245 18.43 -5.39 21.37
CA ILE A 245 17.57 -4.39 20.70
C ILE A 245 16.09 -4.54 21.07
N GLY A 246 15.70 -5.59 21.78
CA GLY A 246 14.37 -5.75 22.37
C GLY A 246 14.28 -5.19 23.78
N ARG A 247 13.06 -5.12 24.34
CA ARG A 247 12.82 -4.80 25.76
C ARG A 247 12.90 -6.05 26.65
N GLU A 248 12.96 -7.23 26.05
CA GLU A 248 13.24 -8.49 26.74
C GLU A 248 14.61 -9.00 26.31
N ASN A 249 15.47 -9.31 27.29
CA ASN A 249 16.76 -9.95 27.07
C ASN A 249 16.53 -11.44 26.79
N LEU A 250 16.10 -11.76 25.58
CA LEU A 250 15.88 -13.12 25.14
C LEU A 250 17.12 -13.62 24.38
N ASP A 251 17.43 -14.93 24.56
CA ASP A 251 18.34 -15.63 23.66
C ASP A 251 18.02 -15.29 22.21
N ASN A 252 19.03 -14.97 21.39
CA ASN A 252 18.91 -14.68 19.96
C ASN A 252 18.10 -15.72 19.19
N LYS A 253 17.93 -16.93 19.72
CA LYS A 253 17.14 -18.03 19.15
C LYS A 253 15.62 -17.81 19.16
N ARG A 254 15.10 -16.89 19.99
CA ARG A 254 13.64 -16.63 20.13
C ARG A 254 13.16 -15.44 19.31
N ASN A 255 14.07 -14.64 18.76
CA ASN A 255 13.73 -13.51 17.91
C ASN A 255 13.52 -13.99 16.47
N ARG A 256 12.28 -13.90 15.99
CA ARG A 256 11.87 -14.36 14.66
C ARG A 256 10.90 -13.38 14.04
N LYS A 257 10.88 -13.36 12.71
CA LYS A 257 9.87 -12.63 11.95
C LYS A 257 8.46 -12.97 12.43
N PRO A 258 7.59 -11.96 12.67
CA PRO A 258 7.80 -10.52 12.54
C PRO A 258 8.33 -9.84 13.81
N TYR A 259 8.55 -10.56 14.90
CA TYR A 259 8.93 -10.04 16.21
C TYR A 259 10.45 -10.13 16.42
N TRP A 260 11.21 -9.34 15.65
CA TRP A 260 12.67 -9.29 15.73
C TRP A 260 13.21 -8.67 17.03
N ALA A 261 12.49 -7.71 17.58
CA ALA A 261 12.81 -7.03 18.81
C ALA A 261 11.55 -6.97 19.69
N LYS A 262 11.35 -7.95 20.57
CA LYS A 262 10.15 -8.00 21.42
C LYS A 262 10.00 -6.78 22.30
N GLY A 263 8.79 -6.26 22.40
CA GLY A 263 8.48 -5.02 23.09
C GLY A 263 8.68 -3.75 22.26
N ARG A 264 9.11 -3.89 20.99
CA ARG A 264 9.23 -2.81 20.01
C ARG A 264 8.57 -3.21 18.72
N ILE A 265 8.02 -2.23 17.99
CA ILE A 265 7.50 -2.40 16.65
C ILE A 265 8.69 -2.32 15.68
N VAL A 266 8.90 -3.34 14.87
CA VAL A 266 9.96 -3.35 13.86
C VAL A 266 9.34 -3.34 12.47
N LEU A 267 9.73 -2.40 11.61
CA LEU A 267 9.14 -2.19 10.28
C LEU A 267 10.20 -1.96 9.21
N ASP A 268 9.82 -2.24 7.97
CA ASP A 268 10.60 -1.83 6.81
C ASP A 268 10.50 -0.31 6.60
N ASN A 269 11.55 0.30 6.06
CA ASN A 269 11.52 1.72 5.70
C ASN A 269 10.60 2.02 4.51
N ASN A 270 10.15 1.00 3.79
CA ASN A 270 9.19 1.10 2.70
C ASN A 270 7.95 0.25 3.02
N ILE A 271 6.82 0.91 3.20
CA ILE A 271 5.51 0.26 3.42
C ILE A 271 4.68 0.44 2.14
N TYR A 272 4.56 -0.64 1.36
CA TYR A 272 3.76 -0.67 0.12
C TYR A 272 4.09 0.42 -0.90
N GLY A 273 5.38 0.71 -1.09
CA GLY A 273 5.85 1.71 -2.05
C GLY A 273 5.88 3.13 -1.50
N THR A 274 5.51 3.33 -0.24
CA THR A 274 5.60 4.61 0.47
C THR A 274 6.71 4.55 1.50
N GLY A 275 7.62 5.51 1.51
CA GLY A 275 8.64 5.64 2.56
C GLY A 275 7.99 5.81 3.93
N PHE A 276 8.58 5.22 4.98
CA PHE A 276 8.00 5.33 6.34
C PHE A 276 7.94 6.79 6.83
N GLU A 277 8.79 7.67 6.36
CA GLU A 277 8.75 9.10 6.73
C GLU A 277 7.47 9.80 6.22
N ASP A 278 6.99 9.40 5.02
CA ASP A 278 5.74 9.91 4.44
C ASP A 278 4.51 9.18 5.00
N PHE A 279 4.63 7.87 5.19
CA PHE A 279 3.59 7.04 5.78
C PHE A 279 3.37 7.36 7.26
N GLY A 280 4.43 7.45 8.03
CA GLY A 280 4.52 7.85 9.41
C GLY A 280 3.81 6.98 10.44
N VAL A 281 3.95 7.37 11.70
CA VAL A 281 3.23 6.74 12.81
C VAL A 281 1.71 6.90 12.64
N CYS A 282 1.25 8.04 12.10
CA CYS A 282 -0.17 8.26 11.84
C CYS A 282 -0.76 7.25 10.85
N GLY A 283 -0.06 6.95 9.77
CA GLY A 283 -0.48 5.93 8.80
C GLY A 283 -0.54 4.53 9.42
N LEU A 284 0.44 4.18 10.25
CA LEU A 284 0.48 2.92 10.99
C LEU A 284 -0.70 2.81 11.97
N VAL A 285 -0.98 3.89 12.71
CA VAL A 285 -2.12 3.98 13.64
C VAL A 285 -3.44 3.73 12.91
N GLU A 286 -3.68 4.37 11.77
CA GLU A 286 -4.92 4.18 11.01
C GLU A 286 -5.09 2.72 10.56
N ARG A 287 -4.03 2.08 10.08
CA ARG A 287 -4.08 0.66 9.68
C ARG A 287 -4.36 -0.27 10.86
N SER A 288 -3.67 -0.04 11.97
CA SER A 288 -3.81 -0.84 13.19
C SER A 288 -5.22 -0.70 13.78
N ARG A 289 -5.70 0.54 13.94
CA ARG A 289 -7.03 0.82 14.50
C ARG A 289 -8.16 0.30 13.63
N PHE A 290 -8.07 0.48 12.32
CA PHE A 290 -9.08 -0.02 11.40
C PHE A 290 -9.17 -1.55 11.42
N SER A 291 -8.04 -2.23 11.37
CA SER A 291 -8.00 -3.70 11.27
C SER A 291 -8.07 -4.44 12.60
N LEU A 292 -7.92 -3.74 13.73
CA LEU A 292 -7.71 -4.31 15.06
C LEU A 292 -6.50 -5.26 15.13
N LEU A 293 -5.49 -5.00 14.30
CA LEU A 293 -4.24 -5.77 14.28
C LEU A 293 -3.13 -5.04 15.02
N PRO A 294 -2.24 -5.78 15.70
CA PRO A 294 -1.03 -5.18 16.26
C PRO A 294 -0.22 -4.45 15.18
N PRO A 295 0.40 -3.28 15.49
CA PRO A 295 1.17 -2.49 14.52
C PRO A 295 2.25 -3.28 13.78
N THR A 296 2.94 -4.19 14.47
CA THR A 296 3.93 -5.09 13.87
C THR A 296 3.32 -5.92 12.73
N ILE A 297 2.07 -6.33 12.82
CA ILE A 297 1.35 -7.07 11.77
C ILE A 297 0.72 -6.11 10.76
N ALA A 298 0.06 -5.04 11.24
CA ALA A 298 -0.62 -4.06 10.39
C ALA A 298 0.33 -3.37 9.39
N GLY A 299 1.58 -3.09 9.79
CA GLY A 299 2.62 -2.54 8.93
C GLY A 299 3.14 -3.50 7.86
N ARG A 300 2.88 -4.82 8.00
CA ARG A 300 3.34 -5.86 7.07
C ARG A 300 2.25 -6.41 6.16
N TRP A 301 1.00 -6.34 6.57
CA TRP A 301 -0.10 -6.90 5.80
C TRP A 301 -0.55 -5.94 4.70
N THR A 302 -0.91 -6.49 3.53
CA THR A 302 -1.50 -5.72 2.43
C THR A 302 -2.82 -5.07 2.86
N ALA A 303 -3.24 -4.01 2.20
CA ALA A 303 -4.52 -3.37 2.48
C ALA A 303 -5.70 -4.35 2.36
N ASN A 304 -5.61 -5.33 1.43
CA ASN A 304 -6.62 -6.38 1.29
C ASN A 304 -6.73 -7.28 2.55
N ARG A 305 -5.60 -7.64 3.18
CA ARG A 305 -5.62 -8.40 4.44
C ARG A 305 -6.07 -7.57 5.63
N ILE A 306 -5.78 -6.26 5.62
CA ILE A 306 -6.31 -5.28 6.58
C ILE A 306 -7.84 -5.24 6.51
N ASN A 307 -8.39 -5.19 5.28
CA ASN A 307 -9.84 -5.20 5.03
C ASN A 307 -10.49 -6.51 5.48
N ASP A 308 -9.89 -7.67 5.14
CA ASP A 308 -10.36 -8.99 5.60
C ASP A 308 -10.43 -9.05 7.13
N SER A 309 -9.41 -8.52 7.83
CA SER A 309 -9.40 -8.45 9.30
C SER A 309 -10.57 -7.63 9.86
N ARG A 310 -10.84 -6.45 9.29
CA ARG A 310 -11.97 -5.62 9.72
C ARG A 310 -13.31 -6.29 9.46
N VAL A 311 -13.51 -6.88 8.29
CA VAL A 311 -14.73 -7.61 7.97
C VAL A 311 -14.94 -8.78 8.93
N CYS A 312 -13.88 -9.55 9.24
CA CYS A 312 -13.97 -10.64 10.22
C CYS A 312 -14.39 -10.15 11.61
N PHE A 313 -13.82 -9.02 12.07
CA PHE A 313 -14.21 -8.41 13.36
C PHE A 313 -15.69 -8.02 13.39
N GLU A 314 -16.17 -7.33 12.38
CA GLU A 314 -17.58 -6.92 12.29
C GLU A 314 -18.53 -8.11 12.26
N LEU A 315 -18.16 -9.17 11.54
CA LEU A 315 -18.96 -10.37 11.46
C LEU A 315 -19.01 -11.14 12.79
N ILE A 316 -17.88 -11.25 13.50
CA ILE A 316 -17.85 -11.87 14.83
C ILE A 316 -18.76 -11.10 15.79
N ASN A 317 -18.75 -9.76 15.75
CA ASN A 317 -19.65 -8.93 16.57
C ASN A 317 -21.13 -9.05 16.16
N ARG A 318 -21.44 -9.46 14.94
CA ARG A 318 -22.79 -9.77 14.44
C ARG A 318 -23.16 -11.25 14.59
N ASP A 319 -22.44 -11.97 15.41
CA ASP A 319 -22.69 -13.37 15.76
C ASP A 319 -22.42 -14.38 14.62
N TYR A 320 -21.53 -14.03 13.68
CA TYR A 320 -21.05 -14.94 12.65
C TYR A 320 -19.77 -15.68 13.08
N VAL A 321 -19.60 -16.88 12.54
CA VAL A 321 -18.32 -17.57 12.53
C VAL A 321 -17.63 -17.38 11.17
N ILE A 322 -16.30 -17.31 11.20
CA ILE A 322 -15.50 -16.97 10.04
C ILE A 322 -15.06 -18.25 9.32
N PRO A 323 -15.47 -18.47 8.06
CA PRO A 323 -15.02 -19.61 7.26
C PRO A 323 -13.53 -19.49 6.95
N GLU A 324 -12.85 -20.62 6.75
CA GLU A 324 -11.46 -20.64 6.26
C GLU A 324 -11.39 -19.91 4.91
N LYS A 325 -10.32 -19.13 4.71
CA LYS A 325 -10.11 -18.42 3.45
C LYS A 325 -9.80 -19.41 2.33
N LYS A 326 -10.78 -19.66 1.52
CA LYS A 326 -10.69 -20.46 0.28
C LYS A 326 -11.06 -19.55 -0.88
N GLY A 327 -10.52 -19.85 -2.07
CA GLY A 327 -10.96 -19.15 -3.28
C GLY A 327 -12.46 -19.34 -3.51
N ASN A 328 -13.15 -18.27 -3.86
CA ASN A 328 -14.55 -18.30 -4.29
C ASN A 328 -14.55 -18.33 -5.80
N PHE A 329 -14.98 -19.45 -6.39
CA PHE A 329 -15.13 -19.53 -7.83
C PHE A 329 -16.41 -18.79 -8.23
N GLU A 330 -16.32 -18.05 -9.34
CA GLU A 330 -17.49 -17.45 -9.97
C GLU A 330 -18.44 -18.57 -10.50
N TYR A 331 -19.73 -18.27 -10.59
CA TYR A 331 -20.66 -19.14 -11.32
C TYR A 331 -20.41 -19.07 -12.83
N TYR A 332 -20.77 -20.12 -13.55
CA TYR A 332 -20.63 -20.16 -14.99
C TYR A 332 -21.56 -19.13 -15.65
N ARG A 333 -20.99 -18.31 -16.53
CA ARG A 333 -21.69 -17.28 -17.30
C ARG A 333 -21.54 -17.51 -18.79
N THR A 334 -22.57 -17.16 -19.55
CA THR A 334 -22.49 -17.12 -21.01
C THR A 334 -21.60 -15.96 -21.47
N MET A 335 -21.06 -16.05 -22.69
CA MET A 335 -20.30 -14.93 -23.29
C MET A 335 -21.12 -13.65 -23.37
N LYS A 336 -22.43 -13.78 -23.64
CA LYS A 336 -23.35 -12.64 -23.67
C LYS A 336 -23.41 -11.95 -22.29
N GLU A 337 -23.61 -12.70 -21.21
CA GLU A 337 -23.62 -12.15 -19.85
C GLU A 337 -22.32 -11.49 -19.47
N LEU A 338 -21.15 -12.06 -19.88
CA LEU A 338 -19.85 -11.46 -19.64
C LEU A 338 -19.71 -10.11 -20.37
N VAL A 339 -20.05 -10.06 -21.67
CA VAL A 339 -19.97 -8.81 -22.45
C VAL A 339 -20.90 -7.73 -21.91
N GLU A 340 -22.08 -8.09 -21.43
CA GLU A 340 -23.08 -7.15 -20.90
C GLU A 340 -22.76 -6.65 -19.49
N ARG A 341 -22.11 -7.46 -18.65
CA ARG A 341 -21.92 -7.18 -17.22
C ARG A 341 -20.49 -6.83 -16.84
N ASP A 342 -19.49 -7.55 -17.39
CA ASP A 342 -18.07 -7.32 -17.08
C ASP A 342 -17.53 -6.06 -17.80
N MET A 343 -18.22 -4.97 -17.58
CA MET A 343 -17.84 -3.64 -18.05
C MET A 343 -17.25 -2.88 -16.86
N GLY A 344 -15.99 -2.50 -16.96
CA GLY A 344 -15.34 -1.66 -15.95
C GLY A 344 -15.98 -0.27 -15.81
N ALA A 345 -15.29 0.66 -15.17
CA ALA A 345 -15.66 2.07 -15.18
C ALA A 345 -15.59 2.65 -16.60
N ILE A 346 -16.36 3.69 -16.89
CA ILE A 346 -16.35 4.31 -18.21
C ILE A 346 -15.10 5.18 -18.39
N ILE A 347 -14.49 5.05 -19.57
CA ILE A 347 -13.45 5.96 -20.04
C ILE A 347 -13.92 6.48 -21.40
N LEU A 348 -14.03 7.79 -21.53
CA LEU A 348 -14.31 8.42 -22.83
C LEU A 348 -12.97 8.74 -23.49
N PRO A 349 -12.81 8.52 -24.80
CA PRO A 349 -11.55 8.75 -25.50
C PRO A 349 -11.12 10.23 -25.38
N PRO A 350 -9.83 10.50 -25.13
CA PRO A 350 -9.32 11.86 -25.08
C PRO A 350 -9.28 12.49 -26.48
N LYS A 351 -9.62 13.76 -26.60
CA LYS A 351 -9.45 14.51 -27.84
C LYS A 351 -7.97 14.88 -27.96
N ILE A 352 -7.24 14.22 -28.88
CA ILE A 352 -5.81 14.45 -29.10
C ILE A 352 -5.54 15.92 -29.41
N GLY A 353 -4.49 16.51 -28.80
CA GLY A 353 -4.03 17.85 -29.09
C GLY A 353 -3.84 18.70 -27.85
N LEU A 354 -3.58 19.99 -28.08
CA LEU A 354 -3.45 20.99 -27.03
C LEU A 354 -4.78 21.69 -26.78
N HIS A 355 -5.19 21.72 -25.54
CA HIS A 355 -6.41 22.39 -25.08
C HIS A 355 -6.06 23.48 -24.06
N GLU A 356 -6.76 24.59 -24.14
CA GLU A 356 -6.67 25.72 -23.24
C GLU A 356 -7.92 25.79 -22.36
N ASN A 357 -7.76 26.31 -21.13
CA ASN A 357 -8.85 26.55 -20.19
C ASN A 357 -9.71 25.29 -19.94
N VAL A 358 -9.07 24.19 -19.51
CA VAL A 358 -9.73 22.92 -19.21
C VAL A 358 -9.88 22.76 -17.70
N ALA A 359 -11.06 22.35 -17.25
CA ALA A 359 -11.31 21.97 -15.86
C ALA A 359 -11.39 20.44 -15.72
N GLU A 360 -10.68 19.90 -14.76
CA GLU A 360 -10.83 18.51 -14.29
C GLU A 360 -11.77 18.51 -13.08
N LEU A 361 -12.95 17.94 -13.28
CA LEU A 361 -13.93 17.72 -12.22
C LEU A 361 -13.81 16.28 -11.74
N ASP A 362 -13.47 16.08 -10.46
CA ASP A 362 -13.20 14.77 -9.86
C ASP A 362 -14.23 14.44 -8.79
N PHE A 363 -14.75 13.20 -8.83
CA PHE A 363 -15.67 12.70 -7.81
C PHE A 363 -14.90 12.31 -6.54
N GLU A 364 -15.24 12.92 -5.42
CA GLU A 364 -14.62 12.63 -4.16
C GLU A 364 -14.93 11.20 -3.69
N SER A 365 -13.97 10.27 -3.87
CA SER A 365 -14.14 8.87 -3.45
C SER A 365 -15.37 8.21 -4.07
N GLN A 366 -15.56 8.29 -5.38
CA GLN A 366 -16.77 7.85 -6.08
C GLN A 366 -17.21 6.43 -5.69
N PHE A 367 -16.35 5.42 -5.86
CA PHE A 367 -16.70 4.02 -5.56
C PHE A 367 -17.04 3.76 -4.08
N PRO A 368 -16.29 4.26 -3.08
CA PRO A 368 -16.70 4.21 -1.68
C PRO A 368 -18.06 4.87 -1.42
N ASN A 369 -18.33 6.03 -2.01
CA ASN A 369 -19.62 6.70 -1.86
C ASN A 369 -20.76 5.88 -2.50
N ILE A 370 -20.53 5.25 -3.65
CA ILE A 370 -21.50 4.33 -4.27
C ILE A 370 -21.82 3.17 -3.34
N ILE A 371 -20.79 2.50 -2.80
CA ILE A 371 -20.96 1.38 -1.86
C ILE A 371 -21.85 1.81 -0.68
N VAL A 372 -21.57 2.95 -0.08
CA VAL A 372 -22.29 3.44 1.11
C VAL A 372 -23.70 3.89 0.76
N LYS A 373 -23.85 4.73 -0.30
CA LYS A 373 -25.12 5.34 -0.67
C LYS A 373 -26.13 4.32 -1.21
N TYR A 374 -25.66 3.38 -2.02
CA TYR A 374 -26.53 2.38 -2.64
C TYR A 374 -26.58 1.05 -1.87
N GLY A 375 -25.80 0.90 -0.81
CA GLY A 375 -25.85 -0.30 0.03
C GLY A 375 -25.42 -1.58 -0.69
N VAL A 376 -24.47 -1.52 -1.63
CA VAL A 376 -23.97 -2.67 -2.38
C VAL A 376 -22.99 -3.48 -1.55
N SER A 377 -23.22 -4.81 -1.40
CA SER A 377 -22.38 -5.68 -0.58
C SER A 377 -22.27 -7.10 -1.14
N TYR A 378 -21.41 -7.89 -0.53
CA TYR A 378 -21.14 -9.29 -0.91
C TYR A 378 -22.36 -10.19 -0.81
N GLU A 379 -23.23 -9.94 0.18
CA GLU A 379 -24.38 -10.79 0.53
C GLU A 379 -25.67 -10.43 -0.20
N ASN A 380 -25.78 -9.23 -0.76
CA ASN A 380 -27.05 -8.70 -1.22
C ASN A 380 -27.19 -8.57 -2.76
N ILE A 381 -26.13 -8.99 -3.51
CA ILE A 381 -26.16 -9.03 -4.97
C ILE A 381 -26.05 -10.48 -5.43
N GLU A 382 -27.06 -10.93 -6.16
CA GLU A 382 -27.19 -12.26 -6.76
C GLU A 382 -27.54 -12.16 -8.26
N PRO A 383 -27.39 -13.21 -9.07
CA PRO A 383 -27.65 -13.15 -10.50
C PRO A 383 -29.00 -12.55 -10.89
N ASN A 384 -30.04 -12.89 -10.11
CA ASN A 384 -31.44 -12.48 -10.38
C ASN A 384 -32.06 -11.65 -9.25
N LYS A 385 -31.24 -11.22 -8.26
CA LYS A 385 -31.72 -10.47 -7.11
C LYS A 385 -30.71 -9.43 -6.67
N ILE A 386 -31.14 -8.18 -6.66
CA ILE A 386 -30.39 -7.06 -6.13
C ILE A 386 -31.22 -6.49 -4.97
N GLU A 387 -30.61 -6.45 -3.79
CA GLU A 387 -31.25 -5.93 -2.57
C GLU A 387 -30.30 -4.94 -1.91
N TYR A 388 -30.50 -3.66 -2.16
CA TYR A 388 -29.66 -2.61 -1.55
C TYR A 388 -29.95 -2.46 -0.07
N ARG A 389 -28.90 -2.56 0.78
CA ARG A 389 -29.03 -2.52 2.25
C ARG A 389 -27.88 -1.73 2.87
N GLU A 390 -28.21 -0.66 3.58
CA GLU A 390 -27.24 0.16 4.30
C GLU A 390 -26.54 -0.58 5.46
N ASP A 391 -27.25 -1.52 6.10
CA ASP A 391 -26.74 -2.33 7.21
C ASP A 391 -25.85 -3.51 6.75
N ALA A 392 -25.72 -3.72 5.43
CA ALA A 392 -24.88 -4.75 4.86
C ALA A 392 -23.39 -4.54 5.23
N ILE A 393 -22.60 -5.63 5.16
CA ILE A 393 -21.25 -5.61 5.73
C ILE A 393 -20.30 -4.64 5.02
N LEU A 394 -20.30 -4.61 3.69
CA LEU A 394 -19.37 -3.76 2.92
C LEU A 394 -19.70 -2.27 3.08
N PRO A 395 -20.96 -1.81 2.96
CA PRO A 395 -21.34 -0.42 3.26
C PRO A 395 -20.95 0.02 4.67
N HIS A 396 -21.23 -0.80 5.67
CA HIS A 396 -20.90 -0.52 7.07
C HIS A 396 -19.41 -0.30 7.28
N VAL A 397 -18.58 -1.22 6.80
CA VAL A 397 -17.10 -1.12 6.89
C VAL A 397 -16.57 0.07 6.10
N THR A 398 -17.10 0.29 4.88
CA THR A 398 -16.66 1.38 4.00
C THR A 398 -16.99 2.74 4.60
N LYS A 399 -18.20 2.93 5.15
CA LYS A 399 -18.65 4.18 5.78
C LYS A 399 -17.70 4.65 6.88
N THR A 400 -17.32 3.74 7.77
CA THR A 400 -16.40 4.04 8.88
C THR A 400 -15.07 4.64 8.39
N VAL A 401 -14.48 4.05 7.33
CA VAL A 401 -13.20 4.53 6.77
C VAL A 401 -13.39 5.82 5.97
N LEU A 402 -14.48 5.90 5.20
CA LEU A 402 -14.78 7.06 4.35
C LEU A 402 -14.96 8.32 5.18
N GLU A 403 -15.80 8.27 6.21
CA GLU A 403 -16.06 9.41 7.10
C GLU A 403 -14.78 9.87 7.79
N ARG A 404 -13.97 8.92 8.29
CA ARG A 404 -12.69 9.24 8.93
C ARG A 404 -11.68 9.85 7.95
N ARG A 405 -11.58 9.33 6.71
CA ARG A 405 -10.74 9.91 5.68
C ARG A 405 -11.16 11.33 5.31
N LEU A 406 -12.46 11.56 5.10
CA LEU A 406 -12.99 12.86 4.76
C LEU A 406 -12.76 13.89 5.88
N TYR A 407 -12.88 13.45 7.14
CA TYR A 407 -12.54 14.30 8.29
C TYR A 407 -11.10 14.82 8.20
N PHE A 408 -10.10 13.93 8.10
CA PHE A 408 -8.70 14.33 8.03
C PHE A 408 -8.34 15.06 6.73
N LYS A 409 -8.97 14.72 5.60
CA LYS A 409 -8.77 15.41 4.32
C LYS A 409 -9.26 16.88 4.40
N ARG A 410 -10.37 17.14 5.07
CA ARG A 410 -10.90 18.49 5.30
C ARG A 410 -10.04 19.24 6.31
N LEU A 411 -9.76 18.62 7.44
CA LEU A 411 -8.97 19.20 8.52
C LEU A 411 -7.57 19.62 8.04
N ARG A 412 -6.93 18.83 7.17
CA ARG A 412 -5.65 19.17 6.54
C ARG A 412 -5.65 20.54 5.88
N LYS A 413 -6.77 20.93 5.24
CA LYS A 413 -6.88 22.23 4.53
C LYS A 413 -6.86 23.44 5.47
N SER A 414 -7.07 23.25 6.77
CA SER A 414 -7.04 24.30 7.78
C SER A 414 -5.63 24.64 8.27
N TYR A 415 -4.60 23.88 7.84
CA TYR A 415 -3.23 24.02 8.29
C TYR A 415 -2.28 24.41 7.14
N PRO A 416 -1.23 25.20 7.41
CA PRO A 416 -0.16 25.46 6.45
C PRO A 416 0.51 24.16 5.99
N LYS A 417 0.94 24.08 4.73
CA LYS A 417 1.53 22.85 4.15
C LYS A 417 2.80 22.36 4.88
N GLU A 418 3.54 23.28 5.47
CA GLU A 418 4.78 23.01 6.20
C GLU A 418 4.55 22.61 7.66
N SER A 419 3.32 22.71 8.17
CA SER A 419 3.00 22.41 9.57
C SER A 419 2.99 20.92 9.85
N ILE A 420 3.25 20.55 11.09
CA ILE A 420 3.23 19.15 11.53
C ILE A 420 1.81 18.57 11.51
N GLU A 421 0.81 19.40 11.78
CA GLU A 421 -0.61 19.06 11.73
C GLU A 421 -1.04 18.70 10.31
N TYR A 422 -0.60 19.48 9.31
CA TYR A 422 -0.83 19.14 7.90
C TYR A 422 -0.23 17.78 7.55
N LYS A 423 1.04 17.55 7.94
CA LYS A 423 1.74 16.29 7.71
C LYS A 423 1.00 15.10 8.33
N TYR A 424 0.55 15.23 9.58
CA TYR A 424 -0.17 14.16 10.26
C TYR A 424 -1.55 13.87 9.64
N CYS A 425 -2.29 14.91 9.28
CA CYS A 425 -3.55 14.74 8.54
C CYS A 425 -3.32 14.08 7.18
N GLU A 426 -2.23 14.44 6.46
CA GLU A 426 -1.87 13.83 5.18
C GLU A 426 -1.54 12.34 5.32
N GLN A 427 -0.71 11.96 6.30
CA GLN A 427 -0.39 10.57 6.59
C GLN A 427 -1.65 9.73 6.88
N ARG A 428 -2.56 10.27 7.70
CA ARG A 428 -3.83 9.58 8.02
C ARG A 428 -4.72 9.41 6.79
N GLN A 429 -5.02 10.50 6.08
CA GLN A 429 -5.93 10.43 4.93
C GLN A 429 -5.37 9.58 3.79
N SER A 430 -4.04 9.59 3.56
CA SER A 430 -3.38 8.77 2.53
C SER A 430 -3.45 7.28 2.87
N SER A 431 -3.20 6.91 4.13
CA SER A 431 -3.34 5.52 4.59
C SER A 431 -4.78 5.01 4.43
N LEU A 432 -5.77 5.82 4.84
CA LEU A 432 -7.20 5.50 4.71
C LEU A 432 -7.64 5.44 3.24
N LYS A 433 -7.05 6.26 2.34
CA LYS A 433 -7.29 6.19 0.89
C LYS A 433 -6.91 4.81 0.34
N MET A 434 -5.75 4.28 0.72
CA MET A 434 -5.31 2.95 0.28
C MET A 434 -6.23 1.82 0.75
N ILE A 435 -6.77 1.93 1.95
CA ILE A 435 -7.77 0.99 2.49
C ILE A 435 -9.05 1.04 1.65
N LEU A 436 -9.58 2.23 1.37
CA LEU A 436 -10.82 2.42 0.59
C LEU A 436 -10.70 1.94 -0.85
N VAL A 437 -9.61 2.30 -1.54
CA VAL A 437 -9.34 1.83 -2.91
C VAL A 437 -9.32 0.31 -2.97
N THR A 438 -8.74 -0.33 -1.95
CA THR A 438 -8.66 -1.78 -1.88
C THR A 438 -10.01 -2.42 -1.52
N LEU A 439 -10.83 -1.80 -0.67
CA LEU A 439 -12.19 -2.29 -0.37
C LEU A 439 -13.03 -2.46 -1.64
N TYR A 440 -13.05 -1.43 -2.50
CA TYR A 440 -13.69 -1.51 -3.80
C TYR A 440 -12.93 -2.45 -4.74
N GLY A 441 -11.63 -2.21 -4.96
CA GLY A 441 -10.85 -2.87 -6.01
C GLY A 441 -10.70 -4.39 -5.84
N THR A 442 -10.95 -4.92 -4.64
CA THR A 442 -10.88 -6.37 -4.36
C THR A 442 -12.22 -6.97 -3.97
N SER A 443 -13.31 -6.20 -4.02
CA SER A 443 -14.65 -6.70 -3.65
C SER A 443 -15.13 -7.85 -4.54
N GLY A 444 -14.73 -7.87 -5.81
CA GLY A 444 -15.03 -8.95 -6.76
C GLY A 444 -13.97 -10.07 -6.82
N CYS A 445 -12.87 -9.99 -6.06
CA CYS A 445 -11.76 -10.93 -6.20
C CYS A 445 -12.10 -12.32 -5.65
N CYS A 446 -11.92 -13.35 -6.49
CA CYS A 446 -12.21 -14.74 -6.14
C CYS A 446 -11.30 -15.30 -5.02
N TRP A 447 -10.11 -14.73 -4.78
CA TRP A 447 -9.23 -15.12 -3.68
C TRP A 447 -9.59 -14.49 -2.33
N ASN A 448 -10.59 -13.59 -2.29
CA ASN A 448 -11.07 -13.03 -1.04
C ASN A 448 -12.07 -13.96 -0.36
N ARG A 449 -12.13 -13.91 0.97
CA ARG A 449 -13.05 -14.71 1.80
C ARG A 449 -14.51 -14.46 1.42
N TYR A 450 -14.85 -13.22 1.13
CA TYR A 450 -16.21 -12.75 0.86
C TYR A 450 -16.36 -12.06 -0.51
N GLY A 451 -15.39 -12.23 -1.41
CA GLY A 451 -15.47 -11.61 -2.75
C GLY A 451 -16.74 -12.02 -3.51
N ASN A 452 -17.38 -11.03 -4.15
CA ASN A 452 -18.54 -11.21 -5.01
C ASN A 452 -18.39 -10.36 -6.28
N VAL A 453 -18.16 -11.01 -7.42
CA VAL A 453 -17.97 -10.33 -8.71
C VAL A 453 -19.18 -9.52 -9.13
N LEU A 454 -20.40 -10.00 -8.82
CA LEU A 454 -21.64 -9.28 -9.15
C LEU A 454 -21.77 -7.96 -8.38
N ALA A 455 -21.34 -7.95 -7.12
CA ALA A 455 -21.29 -6.70 -6.34
C ALA A 455 -20.29 -5.70 -6.95
N PHE A 456 -19.13 -6.17 -7.39
CA PHE A 456 -18.15 -5.34 -8.08
C PHE A 456 -18.70 -4.78 -9.42
N GLU A 457 -19.35 -5.62 -10.22
CA GLU A 457 -19.98 -5.22 -11.49
C GLU A 457 -21.10 -4.20 -11.27
N GLU A 458 -21.93 -4.38 -10.22
CA GLU A 458 -23.01 -3.43 -9.89
C GLU A 458 -22.47 -2.06 -9.47
N ILE A 459 -21.40 -2.04 -8.67
CA ILE A 459 -20.70 -0.78 -8.32
C ILE A 459 -20.23 -0.06 -9.59
N ASN A 460 -19.60 -0.79 -10.53
CA ASN A 460 -19.14 -0.23 -11.80
C ASN A 460 -20.30 0.27 -12.68
N LYS A 461 -21.41 -0.45 -12.72
CA LYS A 461 -22.60 -0.04 -13.47
C LYS A 461 -23.18 1.27 -12.93
N ILE A 462 -23.31 1.39 -11.60
CA ILE A 462 -23.76 2.64 -10.97
C ILE A 462 -22.80 3.78 -11.29
N SER A 463 -21.47 3.52 -11.19
CA SER A 463 -20.44 4.51 -11.55
C SER A 463 -20.58 4.99 -13.01
N ARG A 464 -20.76 4.07 -13.95
CA ARG A 464 -20.97 4.43 -15.38
C ARG A 464 -22.20 5.32 -15.57
N ASN A 465 -23.32 4.99 -14.91
CA ASN A 465 -24.55 5.78 -15.01
C ASN A 465 -24.34 7.20 -14.49
N ILE A 466 -23.67 7.35 -13.33
CA ILE A 466 -23.33 8.66 -12.75
C ILE A 466 -22.45 9.47 -13.71
N MET A 467 -21.44 8.86 -14.32
CA MET A 467 -20.55 9.52 -15.27
C MET A 467 -21.28 9.96 -16.55
N LEU A 468 -22.18 9.11 -17.09
CA LEU A 468 -22.98 9.45 -18.28
C LEU A 468 -23.97 10.59 -17.99
N GLU A 469 -24.63 10.57 -16.84
CA GLU A 469 -25.52 11.62 -16.40
C GLU A 469 -24.77 12.96 -16.24
N SER A 470 -23.60 12.93 -15.62
CA SER A 470 -22.72 14.09 -15.46
C SER A 470 -22.26 14.65 -16.80
N LYS A 471 -21.81 13.78 -17.72
CA LYS A 471 -21.45 14.17 -19.09
C LYS A 471 -22.61 14.86 -19.81
N ASN A 472 -23.80 14.23 -19.79
CA ASN A 472 -24.98 14.75 -20.49
C ASN A 472 -25.39 16.12 -19.90
N HIS A 473 -25.30 16.31 -18.58
CA HIS A 473 -25.58 17.58 -17.94
C HIS A 473 -24.57 18.66 -18.36
N ALA A 474 -23.26 18.37 -18.31
CA ALA A 474 -22.22 19.30 -18.75
C ALA A 474 -22.43 19.76 -20.20
N GLN A 475 -22.74 18.82 -21.10
CA GLN A 475 -23.03 19.14 -22.52
C GLN A 475 -24.28 20.03 -22.69
N LYS A 476 -25.35 19.78 -21.93
CA LYS A 476 -26.54 20.65 -21.93
C LYS A 476 -26.24 22.06 -21.43
N ARG A 477 -25.25 22.23 -20.56
CA ARG A 477 -24.76 23.51 -20.07
C ARG A 477 -23.76 24.22 -21.02
N GLY A 478 -23.52 23.61 -22.20
CA GLY A 478 -22.61 24.14 -23.21
C GLY A 478 -21.13 23.85 -22.98
N PHE A 479 -20.80 22.90 -22.11
CA PHE A 479 -19.41 22.47 -21.91
C PHE A 479 -19.07 21.32 -22.86
N GLU A 480 -17.93 21.43 -23.51
CA GLU A 480 -17.34 20.36 -24.30
C GLU A 480 -16.63 19.36 -23.41
N ILE A 481 -16.81 18.06 -23.65
CA ILE A 481 -16.07 17.01 -22.97
C ILE A 481 -14.81 16.71 -23.79
N VAL A 482 -13.63 16.97 -23.22
CA VAL A 482 -12.35 16.67 -23.89
C VAL A 482 -11.77 15.33 -23.50
N TYR A 483 -12.10 14.84 -22.29
CA TYR A 483 -11.71 13.53 -21.78
C TYR A 483 -12.58 13.13 -20.57
N ALA A 484 -12.70 11.82 -20.29
CA ALA A 484 -13.20 11.34 -19.00
C ALA A 484 -12.50 10.04 -18.61
N ASP A 485 -12.16 9.90 -17.33
CA ASP A 485 -11.44 8.74 -16.78
C ASP A 485 -12.04 8.28 -15.46
N CYS A 486 -12.83 7.22 -15.53
CA CYS A 486 -13.41 6.51 -14.38
C CYS A 486 -14.27 7.39 -13.45
N ASP A 487 -13.66 8.33 -12.75
CA ASP A 487 -14.23 9.20 -11.73
C ASP A 487 -13.94 10.70 -11.96
N SER A 488 -13.31 11.04 -13.08
CA SER A 488 -13.02 12.42 -13.46
C SER A 488 -13.56 12.79 -14.85
N LEU A 489 -14.00 14.04 -14.98
CA LEU A 489 -14.54 14.64 -16.20
C LEU A 489 -13.72 15.87 -16.57
N PHE A 490 -13.07 15.86 -17.74
CA PHE A 490 -12.33 17.00 -18.27
C PHE A 490 -13.24 17.79 -19.21
N VAL A 491 -13.57 19.00 -18.80
CA VAL A 491 -14.53 19.85 -19.50
C VAL A 491 -13.90 21.16 -19.93
N LYS A 492 -14.33 21.66 -21.09
CA LYS A 492 -13.89 22.93 -21.65
C LYS A 492 -15.11 23.77 -22.08
N LYS A 493 -15.03 25.07 -21.87
CA LYS A 493 -15.96 26.04 -22.43
C LYS A 493 -15.21 27.34 -22.70
N ASP A 494 -15.41 27.91 -23.88
CA ASP A 494 -14.72 29.14 -24.26
C ASP A 494 -15.02 30.27 -23.28
N ASN A 495 -13.96 30.95 -22.85
CA ASN A 495 -14.00 32.09 -21.89
C ASN A 495 -14.67 31.79 -20.55
N ALA A 496 -14.85 30.48 -20.19
CA ALA A 496 -15.42 30.15 -18.90
C ALA A 496 -14.48 30.54 -17.75
N SER A 497 -15.05 31.13 -16.71
CA SER A 497 -14.32 31.43 -15.49
C SER A 497 -14.19 30.19 -14.60
N LYS A 498 -13.25 30.23 -13.64
CA LYS A 498 -13.11 29.18 -12.63
C LYS A 498 -14.42 28.94 -11.87
N GLU A 499 -15.15 30.00 -11.57
CA GLU A 499 -16.43 29.95 -10.87
C GLU A 499 -17.52 29.22 -11.67
N GLU A 500 -17.54 29.36 -13.01
CA GLU A 500 -18.48 28.62 -13.87
C GLU A 500 -18.22 27.11 -13.78
N TYR A 501 -16.95 26.66 -13.73
CA TYR A 501 -16.58 25.25 -13.54
C TYR A 501 -16.95 24.75 -12.14
N GLU A 502 -16.74 25.56 -11.10
CA GLU A 502 -17.15 25.23 -9.73
C GLU A 502 -18.69 25.13 -9.60
N ASN A 503 -19.44 25.98 -10.31
CA ASN A 503 -20.89 25.91 -10.34
C ASN A 503 -21.39 24.67 -11.09
N LEU A 504 -20.76 24.32 -12.21
CA LEU A 504 -21.05 23.06 -12.92
C LEU A 504 -20.83 21.85 -11.99
N ALA A 505 -19.74 21.81 -11.22
CA ALA A 505 -19.48 20.76 -10.26
C ALA A 505 -20.57 20.68 -9.18
N LYS A 506 -21.04 21.81 -8.66
CA LYS A 506 -22.17 21.86 -7.70
C LYS A 506 -23.47 21.32 -8.30
N GLU A 507 -23.79 21.71 -9.55
CA GLU A 507 -24.98 21.24 -10.26
C GLU A 507 -24.93 19.70 -10.46
N ILE A 508 -23.76 19.16 -10.90
CA ILE A 508 -23.58 17.72 -11.06
C ILE A 508 -23.67 17.00 -9.70
N SER A 509 -23.10 17.60 -8.64
CA SER A 509 -23.20 17.03 -7.30
C SER A 509 -24.65 16.92 -6.81
N GLN A 510 -25.47 17.95 -7.07
CA GLN A 510 -26.90 17.94 -6.73
C GLN A 510 -27.68 16.91 -7.57
N LEU A 511 -27.41 16.86 -8.87
CA LEU A 511 -28.07 15.95 -9.81
C LEU A 511 -27.83 14.49 -9.46
N THR A 512 -26.56 14.11 -9.26
CA THR A 512 -26.16 12.72 -9.01
C THR A 512 -26.24 12.33 -7.52
N GLY A 513 -26.29 13.32 -6.63
CA GLY A 513 -26.17 13.15 -5.19
C GLY A 513 -24.82 12.60 -4.76
N MET A 514 -23.77 12.81 -5.59
CA MET A 514 -22.38 12.37 -5.34
C MET A 514 -21.47 13.59 -5.29
N PRO A 515 -20.58 13.71 -4.28
CA PRO A 515 -19.71 14.87 -4.18
C PRO A 515 -18.69 14.88 -5.34
N ILE A 516 -18.70 15.94 -6.14
CA ILE A 516 -17.73 16.23 -7.19
C ILE A 516 -17.21 17.64 -7.00
N ALA A 517 -15.94 17.89 -7.32
CA ALA A 517 -15.30 19.20 -7.19
C ALA A 517 -14.33 19.45 -8.33
N LEU A 518 -14.00 20.73 -8.55
CA LEU A 518 -12.89 21.15 -9.40
C LEU A 518 -11.56 20.74 -8.71
N ASP A 519 -10.87 19.75 -9.29
CA ASP A 519 -9.57 19.27 -8.80
C ASP A 519 -8.41 20.09 -9.41
N HIS A 520 -8.40 20.21 -10.75
CA HIS A 520 -7.40 21.01 -11.46
C HIS A 520 -8.07 21.94 -12.48
N HIS A 521 -7.55 23.17 -12.58
CA HIS A 521 -7.91 24.12 -13.62
C HIS A 521 -6.67 24.37 -14.48
N TYR A 522 -6.62 23.69 -15.63
CA TYR A 522 -5.49 23.75 -16.56
C TYR A 522 -5.55 25.04 -17.40
N LYS A 523 -4.44 25.76 -17.42
CA LYS A 523 -4.20 26.79 -18.44
C LYS A 523 -3.97 26.12 -19.80
N PHE A 524 -3.09 25.10 -19.84
CA PHE A 524 -2.83 24.27 -20.99
C PHE A 524 -2.84 22.80 -20.61
N LEU A 525 -3.50 21.96 -21.41
CA LEU A 525 -3.58 20.52 -21.28
C LEU A 525 -3.28 19.85 -22.64
N ALA A 526 -2.25 19.02 -22.70
CA ALA A 526 -1.87 18.22 -23.85
C ALA A 526 -2.36 16.79 -23.68
N LEU A 527 -3.32 16.36 -24.51
CA LEU A 527 -3.82 14.98 -24.59
C LEU A 527 -3.07 14.26 -25.74
N LEU A 528 -2.39 13.15 -25.40
CA LEU A 528 -1.42 12.52 -26.28
C LEU A 528 -2.00 11.35 -27.10
N PRO A 529 -1.47 11.12 -28.31
CA PRO A 529 -1.78 9.92 -29.10
C PRO A 529 -0.96 8.71 -28.61
N LEU A 530 -1.29 7.52 -29.13
CA LEU A 530 -0.46 6.33 -28.98
C LEU A 530 0.88 6.51 -29.69
N LYS A 531 1.96 5.96 -29.10
CA LYS A 531 3.30 5.96 -29.74
C LYS A 531 3.34 5.17 -31.04
N SER A 532 2.51 4.12 -31.15
CA SER A 532 2.43 3.25 -32.34
C SER A 532 1.62 3.84 -33.48
N ASP A 533 0.64 4.68 -33.16
CA ASP A 533 -0.24 5.33 -34.16
C ASP A 533 -0.64 6.72 -33.65
N LYS A 534 -0.18 7.75 -34.35
CA LYS A 534 -0.43 9.17 -33.96
C LYS A 534 -1.88 9.61 -34.19
N ASN A 535 -2.69 8.80 -34.88
CA ASN A 535 -4.10 9.07 -35.10
C ASN A 535 -5.00 8.43 -34.05
N MET A 536 -4.46 7.55 -33.23
CA MET A 536 -5.20 6.89 -32.13
C MET A 536 -4.87 7.52 -30.79
N GLU A 537 -5.89 7.79 -30.01
CA GLU A 537 -5.80 8.36 -28.68
C GLU A 537 -5.18 7.39 -27.67
N ALA A 538 -4.36 7.91 -26.77
CA ALA A 538 -3.80 7.17 -25.63
C ALA A 538 -4.52 7.53 -24.35
N GLN A 539 -5.30 6.60 -23.82
CA GLN A 539 -5.96 6.77 -22.51
C GLN A 539 -4.92 6.94 -21.39
N LYS A 540 -5.21 7.84 -20.45
CA LYS A 540 -4.34 8.13 -19.29
C LYS A 540 -2.91 8.60 -19.68
N HIS A 541 -2.76 9.23 -20.84
CA HIS A 541 -1.52 9.81 -21.32
C HIS A 541 -1.72 11.30 -21.61
N TYR A 542 -1.35 12.14 -20.65
CA TYR A 542 -1.46 13.59 -20.77
C TYR A 542 -0.51 14.33 -19.85
N TYR A 543 -0.31 15.59 -20.11
CA TYR A 543 0.35 16.53 -19.23
C TYR A 543 -0.23 17.93 -19.41
N GLY A 544 -0.20 18.72 -18.37
CA GLY A 544 -0.71 20.08 -18.39
C GLY A 544 -0.06 20.97 -17.34
N ILE A 545 -0.30 22.26 -17.44
CA ILE A 545 0.03 23.24 -16.42
C ILE A 545 -1.24 23.93 -15.96
N THR A 546 -1.44 24.03 -14.65
CA THR A 546 -2.58 24.73 -14.08
C THR A 546 -2.35 26.24 -14.08
N TYR A 547 -3.39 27.04 -13.86
CA TYR A 547 -3.27 28.49 -13.67
C TYR A 547 -2.39 28.86 -12.45
N ASP A 548 -2.28 27.96 -11.47
CA ASP A 548 -1.40 28.12 -10.29
C ASP A 548 0.06 27.67 -10.57
N GLY A 549 0.37 27.24 -11.80
CA GLY A 549 1.72 26.84 -12.24
C GLY A 549 2.11 25.41 -11.86
N GLU A 550 1.20 24.60 -11.37
CA GLU A 550 1.45 23.18 -11.08
C GLU A 550 1.49 22.35 -12.36
N ILE A 551 2.49 21.45 -12.48
CA ILE A 551 2.56 20.47 -13.58
C ILE A 551 1.82 19.20 -13.14
N VAL A 552 0.75 18.88 -13.85
CA VAL A 552 0.02 17.62 -13.72
C VAL A 552 0.36 16.74 -14.91
N ALA A 553 0.73 15.48 -14.66
CA ALA A 553 1.11 14.53 -15.72
C ALA A 553 0.64 13.12 -15.40
N ARG A 554 0.24 12.35 -16.44
CA ARG A 554 -0.15 10.95 -16.37
C ARG A 554 0.43 10.17 -17.55
N GLY A 555 0.86 8.93 -17.27
CA GLY A 555 1.29 7.98 -18.29
C GLY A 555 2.62 8.29 -19.00
N ILE A 556 3.26 9.42 -18.73
CA ILE A 556 4.51 9.83 -19.34
C ILE A 556 5.73 9.52 -18.43
N GLU A 557 6.94 9.67 -18.95
CA GLU A 557 8.20 9.28 -18.31
C GLU A 557 8.40 9.93 -16.93
N LEU A 558 7.96 11.18 -16.76
CA LEU A 558 8.03 11.95 -15.51
C LEU A 558 7.41 11.20 -14.30
N ARG A 559 6.36 10.42 -14.53
CA ARG A 559 5.62 9.70 -13.48
C ARG A 559 6.09 8.27 -13.25
N ARG A 560 7.01 7.77 -14.06
CA ARG A 560 7.46 6.37 -13.99
C ARG A 560 8.57 6.19 -12.96
N HIS A 561 8.51 5.12 -12.21
CA HIS A 561 9.53 4.77 -11.20
C HIS A 561 10.82 4.22 -11.82
N ASP A 562 10.76 3.65 -13.03
CA ASP A 562 11.89 3.04 -13.74
C ASP A 562 12.63 4.02 -14.67
N THR A 563 12.32 5.31 -14.62
CA THR A 563 12.92 6.36 -15.43
C THR A 563 14.08 7.04 -14.68
N PRO A 564 15.26 7.25 -15.32
CA PRO A 564 16.38 7.98 -14.73
C PRO A 564 16.01 9.43 -14.39
N ASN A 565 16.70 9.99 -13.39
CA ASN A 565 16.44 11.37 -12.95
C ASN A 565 16.68 12.39 -14.05
N LEU A 566 17.73 12.20 -14.87
CA LEU A 566 18.00 12.99 -16.09
C LEU A 566 16.75 13.19 -16.96
N ILE A 567 16.02 12.10 -17.21
CA ILE A 567 14.84 12.13 -18.09
C ILE A 567 13.66 12.83 -17.42
N LYS A 568 13.48 12.65 -16.12
CA LYS A 568 12.42 13.35 -15.36
C LYS A 568 12.66 14.85 -15.32
N GLU A 569 13.90 15.27 -15.06
CA GLU A 569 14.27 16.69 -15.06
C GLU A 569 14.13 17.32 -16.45
N LEU A 570 14.60 16.62 -17.48
CA LEU A 570 14.43 17.06 -18.87
C LEU A 570 12.96 17.32 -19.18
N GLN A 571 12.10 16.32 -18.96
CA GLN A 571 10.67 16.43 -19.27
C GLN A 571 10.00 17.55 -18.47
N THR A 572 10.37 17.72 -17.20
CA THR A 572 9.88 18.83 -16.37
C THR A 572 10.28 20.19 -16.92
N LYS A 573 11.56 20.37 -17.31
CA LYS A 573 12.07 21.61 -17.90
C LYS A 573 11.40 21.91 -19.24
N MET A 574 11.23 20.89 -20.09
CA MET A 574 10.53 21.02 -21.37
C MET A 574 9.08 21.49 -21.19
N ILE A 575 8.30 20.85 -20.32
CA ILE A 575 6.90 21.20 -20.08
C ILE A 575 6.77 22.63 -19.54
N LYS A 576 7.65 23.04 -18.61
CA LYS A 576 7.68 24.40 -18.10
C LYS A 576 7.94 25.42 -19.19
N ALA A 577 8.99 25.21 -19.99
CA ALA A 577 9.38 26.12 -21.07
C ALA A 577 8.34 26.17 -22.20
N LEU A 578 7.71 25.01 -22.50
CA LEU A 578 6.65 24.91 -23.50
C LEU A 578 5.42 25.75 -23.11
N PHE A 579 5.02 25.70 -21.85
CA PHE A 579 3.79 26.31 -21.35
C PHE A 579 3.99 27.69 -20.67
N ASP A 580 5.20 28.22 -20.66
CA ASP A 580 5.50 29.60 -20.29
C ASP A 580 5.11 30.57 -21.42
N CYS A 581 3.82 30.54 -21.78
CA CYS A 581 3.21 31.25 -22.91
C CYS A 581 1.85 31.80 -22.49
N LYS A 582 1.35 32.77 -23.27
CA LYS A 582 0.05 33.41 -22.99
C LYS A 582 -1.09 32.77 -23.77
N SER A 583 -0.84 32.25 -24.96
CA SER A 583 -1.84 31.66 -25.85
C SER A 583 -1.36 30.36 -26.47
N ILE A 584 -2.27 29.61 -27.10
CA ILE A 584 -1.96 28.38 -27.84
C ILE A 584 -0.96 28.65 -28.98
N GLU A 585 -1.11 29.77 -29.73
CA GLU A 585 -0.22 30.15 -30.82
C GLU A 585 1.22 30.36 -30.32
N GLU A 586 1.37 31.02 -29.15
CA GLU A 586 2.69 31.17 -28.53
C GLU A 586 3.28 29.83 -28.10
N VAL A 587 2.48 28.86 -27.67
CA VAL A 587 2.96 27.52 -27.33
C VAL A 587 3.53 26.82 -28.56
N TYR A 588 2.84 26.87 -29.70
CA TYR A 588 3.29 26.25 -30.96
C TYR A 588 4.53 26.92 -31.56
N THR A 589 4.80 28.17 -31.27
CA THR A 589 5.92 28.95 -31.83
C THR A 589 7.04 29.13 -30.79
N ILE A 590 6.86 29.99 -29.81
CA ILE A 590 7.88 30.35 -28.81
C ILE A 590 8.16 29.22 -27.85
N GLY A 591 7.10 28.62 -27.29
CA GLY A 591 7.18 27.52 -26.32
C GLY A 591 7.85 26.29 -26.91
N TYR A 592 7.46 25.91 -28.12
CA TYR A 592 8.07 24.79 -28.84
C TYR A 592 9.56 25.02 -29.12
N SER A 593 9.92 26.20 -29.56
CA SER A 593 11.33 26.57 -29.82
C SER A 593 12.19 26.53 -28.54
N ARG A 594 11.64 26.98 -27.38
CA ARG A 594 12.32 26.89 -26.09
C ARG A 594 12.51 25.43 -25.64
N ALA A 595 11.52 24.58 -25.86
CA ALA A 595 11.60 23.14 -25.53
C ALA A 595 12.68 22.44 -26.38
N LEU A 596 12.81 22.76 -27.67
CA LEU A 596 13.86 22.22 -28.53
C LEU A 596 15.28 22.60 -28.04
N LYS A 597 15.48 23.85 -27.64
CA LYS A 597 16.80 24.29 -27.09
C LYS A 597 17.19 23.51 -25.84
N ILE A 598 16.23 23.16 -24.96
CA ILE A 598 16.49 22.34 -23.77
C ILE A 598 16.93 20.93 -24.15
N ILE A 599 16.34 20.34 -25.20
CA ILE A 599 16.73 19.02 -25.73
C ILE A 599 18.18 19.09 -26.25
N GLU A 600 18.50 20.07 -27.08
CA GLU A 600 19.85 20.29 -27.66
C GLU A 600 20.90 20.44 -26.57
N GLU A 601 20.65 21.30 -25.58
CA GLU A 601 21.55 21.51 -24.44
C GLU A 601 21.75 20.22 -23.62
N THR A 602 20.68 19.44 -23.40
CA THR A 602 20.79 18.19 -22.67
C THR A 602 21.58 17.13 -23.42
N ILE A 603 21.40 17.04 -24.75
CA ILE A 603 22.19 16.15 -25.61
C ILE A 603 23.68 16.58 -25.61
N LYS A 604 23.96 17.89 -25.70
CA LYS A 604 25.31 18.43 -25.60
C LYS A 604 25.97 18.06 -24.26
N ASN A 605 25.30 18.29 -23.15
CA ASN A 605 25.79 17.95 -21.82
C ASN A 605 26.05 16.44 -21.68
N MET A 606 25.21 15.58 -22.29
CA MET A 606 25.40 14.14 -22.33
C MET A 606 26.63 13.74 -23.12
N THR A 607 26.85 14.37 -24.27
CA THR A 607 28.01 14.14 -25.14
C THR A 607 29.32 14.59 -24.47
N GLU A 608 29.29 15.70 -23.74
CA GLU A 608 30.45 16.29 -23.05
C GLU A 608 30.73 15.64 -21.68
N ASN A 609 29.96 14.58 -21.26
CA ASN A 609 30.04 13.90 -19.96
C ASN A 609 29.82 14.83 -18.76
N LYS A 610 28.95 15.83 -18.88
CA LYS A 610 28.61 16.76 -17.81
C LYS A 610 27.47 16.26 -16.92
N ILE A 611 26.82 15.16 -17.30
CA ILE A 611 25.71 14.58 -16.54
C ILE A 611 26.27 13.71 -15.41
N PRO A 612 25.86 13.92 -14.13
CA PRO A 612 26.27 13.09 -13.01
C PRO A 612 25.79 11.64 -13.16
N GLU A 613 26.62 10.66 -12.80
CA GLU A 613 26.28 9.22 -12.90
C GLU A 613 24.99 8.87 -12.13
N LYS A 614 24.76 9.50 -10.98
CA LYS A 614 23.53 9.29 -10.17
C LYS A 614 22.25 9.59 -10.94
N ASP A 615 22.29 10.50 -11.90
CA ASP A 615 21.12 10.91 -12.69
C ASP A 615 20.85 9.96 -13.89
N LEU A 616 21.77 9.02 -14.15
CA LEU A 616 21.67 8.01 -15.20
C LEU A 616 21.11 6.66 -14.68
N ILE A 617 20.90 6.52 -13.38
CA ILE A 617 20.49 5.27 -12.74
C ILE A 617 19.06 4.90 -13.11
N LEU A 618 18.88 3.68 -13.61
CA LEU A 618 17.58 3.05 -13.77
C LEU A 618 17.29 2.12 -12.58
N SER A 619 16.02 2.02 -12.22
CA SER A 619 15.55 1.13 -11.14
C SER A 619 14.42 0.26 -11.65
N LYS A 620 14.51 -1.06 -11.48
CA LYS A 620 13.43 -1.97 -11.89
C LYS A 620 13.26 -3.14 -10.94
N THR A 621 12.01 -3.41 -10.54
CA THR A 621 11.68 -4.48 -9.62
C THR A 621 11.65 -5.84 -10.33
N LEU A 622 12.27 -6.86 -9.73
CA LEU A 622 12.15 -8.26 -10.13
C LEU A 622 10.76 -8.79 -9.79
N ARG A 623 9.97 -9.10 -10.80
CA ARG A 623 8.57 -9.55 -10.61
C ARG A 623 8.42 -11.05 -10.40
N LYS A 624 9.44 -11.83 -10.71
CA LYS A 624 9.47 -13.30 -10.59
C LYS A 624 10.90 -13.79 -10.38
N PRO A 625 11.12 -15.04 -9.93
CA PRO A 625 12.44 -15.62 -9.82
C PRO A 625 13.23 -15.54 -11.13
N ILE A 626 14.56 -15.33 -11.04
CA ILE A 626 15.42 -15.13 -12.22
C ILE A 626 15.30 -16.32 -13.20
N GLN A 627 15.18 -17.54 -12.69
CA GLN A 627 15.07 -18.79 -13.48
C GLN A 627 13.80 -18.86 -14.34
N GLU A 628 12.78 -18.08 -14.00
CA GLU A 628 11.49 -18.04 -14.73
C GLU A 628 11.48 -17.02 -15.88
N TYR A 629 12.57 -16.25 -16.05
CA TYR A 629 12.68 -15.32 -17.18
C TYR A 629 13.13 -16.07 -18.44
N LYS A 630 12.33 -16.00 -19.51
CA LYS A 630 12.63 -16.60 -20.83
C LYS A 630 13.74 -15.87 -21.60
N SER A 631 14.04 -14.64 -21.22
CA SER A 631 15.09 -13.77 -21.79
C SER A 631 15.84 -13.08 -20.67
N THR A 632 16.98 -12.46 -20.98
CA THR A 632 17.78 -11.71 -20.00
C THR A 632 17.61 -10.19 -20.19
N PRO A 633 16.50 -9.59 -19.76
CA PRO A 633 16.33 -8.14 -19.82
C PRO A 633 17.32 -7.43 -18.88
N PRO A 634 17.58 -6.12 -19.07
CA PRO A 634 18.63 -5.36 -18.37
C PRO A 634 18.65 -5.54 -16.85
N HIS A 635 17.52 -5.48 -16.18
CA HIS A 635 17.43 -5.67 -14.73
C HIS A 635 17.74 -7.11 -14.29
N VAL A 636 17.46 -8.11 -15.13
CA VAL A 636 17.82 -9.51 -14.86
C VAL A 636 19.33 -9.70 -15.08
N ALA A 637 19.90 -9.08 -16.11
CA ALA A 637 21.35 -9.08 -16.31
C ALA A 637 22.08 -8.46 -15.11
N ALA A 638 21.60 -7.33 -14.63
CA ALA A 638 22.12 -6.69 -13.41
C ALA A 638 21.93 -7.58 -12.16
N ALA A 639 20.79 -8.23 -12.01
CA ALA A 639 20.56 -9.18 -10.92
C ALA A 639 21.52 -10.39 -10.95
N ILE A 640 21.81 -10.92 -12.14
CA ILE A 640 22.82 -11.99 -12.32
C ILE A 640 24.21 -11.51 -11.93
N GLN A 641 24.59 -10.25 -12.27
CA GLN A 641 25.87 -9.68 -11.83
C GLN A 641 25.94 -9.56 -10.30
N ILE A 642 24.82 -9.20 -9.64
CA ILE A 642 24.71 -9.17 -8.16
C ILE A 642 25.01 -10.57 -7.59
N ILE A 643 24.35 -11.61 -8.13
CA ILE A 643 24.54 -13.00 -7.68
C ILE A 643 25.98 -13.47 -7.95
N GLY A 644 26.53 -13.13 -9.12
CA GLY A 644 27.92 -13.47 -9.47
C GLY A 644 28.97 -12.85 -8.56
N LYS A 645 28.64 -11.76 -7.86
CA LYS A 645 29.45 -11.15 -6.78
C LYS A 645 29.14 -11.70 -5.39
N GLY A 646 28.36 -12.78 -5.28
CA GLY A 646 27.99 -13.40 -4.00
C GLY A 646 26.74 -12.83 -3.33
N GLY A 647 26.09 -11.83 -3.94
CA GLY A 647 24.86 -11.26 -3.41
C GLY A 647 23.64 -12.16 -3.61
N LYS A 648 22.59 -11.90 -2.82
CA LYS A 648 21.26 -12.53 -2.96
C LYS A 648 20.27 -11.54 -3.57
N VAL A 649 19.44 -12.06 -4.47
CA VAL A 649 18.37 -11.29 -5.11
C VAL A 649 17.08 -12.10 -5.04
N ASN A 650 16.02 -11.47 -4.55
CA ASN A 650 14.70 -12.08 -4.37
C ASN A 650 13.67 -11.44 -5.29
N THR A 651 12.58 -12.16 -5.54
CA THR A 651 11.39 -11.57 -6.17
C THR A 651 10.87 -10.41 -5.30
N GLY A 652 10.63 -9.28 -5.92
CA GLY A 652 10.24 -8.04 -5.23
C GLY A 652 11.38 -7.05 -5.02
N ASP A 653 12.65 -7.46 -5.18
CA ASP A 653 13.80 -6.56 -5.02
C ASP A 653 13.89 -5.57 -6.18
N THR A 654 14.25 -4.33 -5.87
CA THR A 654 14.48 -3.28 -6.86
C THR A 654 15.95 -3.25 -7.27
N ILE A 655 16.22 -3.61 -8.51
CA ILE A 655 17.55 -3.67 -9.09
C ILE A 655 17.90 -2.32 -9.71
N ARG A 656 19.04 -1.76 -9.31
CA ARG A 656 19.59 -0.49 -9.83
C ARG A 656 20.76 -0.78 -10.76
N PHE A 657 20.76 -0.14 -11.92
CA PHE A 657 21.80 -0.34 -12.93
C PHE A 657 21.91 0.88 -13.86
N VAL A 658 23.00 0.91 -14.64
CA VAL A 658 23.20 1.84 -15.76
C VAL A 658 23.46 1.06 -17.03
N TYR A 659 23.15 1.63 -18.20
CA TYR A 659 23.53 1.06 -19.49
C TYR A 659 25.00 1.36 -19.78
N THR A 660 25.74 0.33 -20.24
CA THR A 660 27.14 0.41 -20.63
C THR A 660 27.38 0.16 -22.12
N ASP A 661 26.61 -0.79 -22.69
CA ASP A 661 26.63 -1.10 -24.12
C ASP A 661 25.36 -1.87 -24.48
N LYS A 662 24.28 -1.16 -24.87
CA LYS A 662 22.94 -1.77 -25.08
C LYS A 662 22.92 -2.85 -26.17
N ASP A 663 23.87 -2.77 -27.14
CA ASP A 663 23.91 -3.63 -28.31
C ASP A 663 24.91 -4.78 -28.17
N HIS A 664 25.59 -4.89 -27.02
CA HIS A 664 26.54 -5.96 -26.78
C HIS A 664 25.88 -7.35 -26.93
N HIS A 665 26.57 -8.28 -27.64
CA HIS A 665 26.06 -9.61 -27.90
C HIS A 665 25.71 -10.39 -26.61
N ASN A 666 26.57 -10.30 -25.56
CA ASN A 666 26.30 -10.86 -24.24
C ASN A 666 25.39 -9.91 -23.44
N PRO A 667 24.15 -10.32 -23.08
CA PRO A 667 23.24 -9.50 -22.30
C PRO A 667 23.79 -9.00 -20.96
N LEU A 668 24.70 -9.76 -20.34
CA LEU A 668 25.33 -9.39 -19.07
C LEU A 668 26.28 -8.17 -19.19
N CYS A 669 26.77 -7.88 -20.38
CA CYS A 669 27.64 -6.71 -20.62
C CYS A 669 26.86 -5.45 -21.02
N ARG A 670 25.55 -5.55 -21.27
CA ARG A 670 24.72 -4.43 -21.71
C ARG A 670 24.46 -3.40 -20.61
N VAL A 671 24.55 -3.83 -19.37
CA VAL A 671 24.32 -3.01 -18.18
C VAL A 671 25.38 -3.31 -17.13
N ARG A 672 25.52 -2.40 -16.18
CA ARG A 672 26.38 -2.59 -15.02
C ARG A 672 25.64 -2.17 -13.74
N ILE A 673 25.83 -2.94 -12.68
CA ILE A 673 25.43 -2.53 -11.33
C ILE A 673 26.36 -1.41 -10.85
N LEU A 674 25.84 -0.56 -9.96
CA LEU A 674 26.63 0.52 -9.36
C LEU A 674 27.71 -0.08 -8.45
N ASP A 675 28.95 0.34 -8.69
CA ASP A 675 30.11 -0.06 -7.90
C ASP A 675 30.78 1.24 -7.41
N GLN A 676 30.84 1.42 -6.10
CA GLN A 676 31.36 2.67 -5.50
C GLN A 676 32.84 2.96 -5.83
N ASN A 677 33.57 1.95 -6.27
CA ASN A 677 35.02 2.03 -6.46
C ASN A 677 35.47 2.16 -7.93
N ARG A 678 34.56 2.24 -8.91
CA ARG A 678 34.94 2.34 -10.33
C ARG A 678 34.10 3.35 -11.08
N LYS A 679 34.75 4.27 -11.78
CA LYS A 679 34.12 5.14 -12.76
C LYS A 679 33.48 4.27 -13.84
N ILE A 680 32.17 4.44 -14.05
CA ILE A 680 31.43 3.64 -15.02
C ILE A 680 31.43 4.34 -16.36
N ASN A 681 31.88 3.63 -17.41
CA ASN A 681 31.67 4.07 -18.77
C ASN A 681 30.23 3.70 -19.17
N PHE A 682 29.42 4.70 -19.52
CA PHE A 682 28.00 4.50 -19.83
C PHE A 682 27.73 4.66 -21.33
N ASP A 683 26.69 3.99 -21.84
CA ASP A 683 26.22 4.02 -23.22
C ASP A 683 25.55 5.36 -23.56
N ARG A 684 26.33 6.34 -24.05
CA ARG A 684 25.80 7.66 -24.43
C ARG A 684 24.68 7.58 -25.46
N HIS A 685 24.83 6.72 -26.46
CA HIS A 685 23.82 6.56 -27.51
C HIS A 685 22.48 6.09 -26.95
N LYS A 686 22.53 5.19 -25.98
CA LYS A 686 21.30 4.73 -25.29
C LYS A 686 20.60 5.88 -24.54
N TYR A 687 21.36 6.70 -23.80
CA TYR A 687 20.78 7.82 -23.07
C TYR A 687 20.30 8.95 -23.98
N ILE A 688 21.03 9.27 -25.06
CA ILE A 688 20.58 10.22 -26.10
C ILE A 688 19.29 9.71 -26.75
N ASN A 689 19.18 8.40 -27.03
CA ASN A 689 17.93 7.82 -27.53
C ASN A 689 16.78 7.96 -26.54
N MET A 690 17.04 7.82 -25.23
CA MET A 690 16.01 8.04 -24.18
C MET A 690 15.58 9.52 -24.13
N ILE A 691 16.51 10.46 -24.28
CA ILE A 691 16.20 11.90 -24.37
C ILE A 691 15.28 12.16 -25.56
N LEU A 692 15.61 11.63 -26.75
CA LEU A 692 14.79 11.81 -27.96
C LEU A 692 13.44 11.10 -27.88
N ASP A 693 13.37 9.91 -27.29
CA ASP A 693 12.11 9.19 -27.07
C ASP A 693 11.17 9.98 -26.13
N THR A 694 11.74 10.66 -25.13
CA THR A 694 11.00 11.53 -24.20
C THR A 694 10.55 12.83 -24.87
N ALA A 695 11.42 13.41 -25.71
CA ALA A 695 11.08 14.56 -26.54
C ALA A 695 9.91 14.23 -27.47
N GLU A 696 9.94 13.08 -28.13
CA GLU A 696 8.86 12.64 -29.01
C GLU A 696 7.56 12.40 -28.23
N THR A 697 7.62 11.77 -27.06
CA THR A 697 6.44 11.61 -26.20
C THR A 697 5.82 12.97 -25.85
N THR A 698 6.65 13.96 -25.52
CA THR A 698 6.17 15.28 -25.05
C THR A 698 5.74 16.17 -26.22
N LEU A 699 6.47 16.17 -27.32
CA LEU A 699 6.34 17.15 -28.41
C LEU A 699 5.69 16.59 -29.69
N SER A 700 5.21 15.33 -29.70
CA SER A 700 4.62 14.72 -30.92
C SER A 700 3.40 15.49 -31.44
N ILE A 701 2.56 16.03 -30.59
CA ILE A 701 1.39 16.84 -30.98
C ILE A 701 1.77 18.20 -31.57
N PHE A 702 3.01 18.62 -31.39
CA PHE A 702 3.59 19.86 -31.97
C PHE A 702 4.41 19.59 -33.23
N GLY A 703 4.39 18.36 -33.76
CA GLY A 703 5.08 17.98 -34.96
C GLY A 703 6.51 17.44 -34.79
N PHE A 704 6.99 17.27 -33.56
CA PHE A 704 8.31 16.69 -33.33
C PHE A 704 8.35 15.21 -33.74
N SER A 705 9.42 14.82 -34.46
CA SER A 705 9.72 13.43 -34.78
C SER A 705 11.20 13.16 -34.57
N LYS A 706 11.51 12.13 -33.82
CA LYS A 706 12.87 11.66 -33.56
C LYS A 706 13.64 11.37 -34.84
N GLN A 707 12.98 10.81 -35.85
CA GLN A 707 13.62 10.46 -37.14
C GLN A 707 14.08 11.71 -37.88
N TYR A 708 13.23 12.74 -37.97
CA TYR A 708 13.59 14.00 -38.64
C TYR A 708 14.70 14.73 -37.89
N TYR A 709 14.66 14.77 -36.57
CA TYR A 709 15.68 15.38 -35.74
C TYR A 709 17.07 14.73 -35.95
N GLN A 710 17.13 13.38 -36.03
CA GLN A 710 18.38 12.66 -36.28
C GLN A 710 18.94 12.88 -37.69
N ILE A 711 18.10 13.15 -38.69
CA ILE A 711 18.51 13.45 -40.07
C ILE A 711 19.08 14.87 -40.16
N GLU A 712 18.41 15.83 -39.52
CA GLU A 712 18.89 17.23 -39.50
C GLU A 712 20.20 17.39 -38.71
N SER A 713 20.32 16.73 -37.56
CA SER A 713 21.55 16.79 -36.74
C SER A 713 22.76 16.12 -37.39
N LYS A 714 22.59 15.27 -38.41
CA LYS A 714 23.68 14.71 -39.22
C LYS A 714 24.13 15.63 -40.32
N LYS A 715 23.41 16.73 -40.63
CA LYS A 715 23.78 17.74 -41.63
C LYS A 715 24.68 18.86 -41.07
N PHE A 716 24.84 18.89 -39.75
CA PHE A 716 25.76 19.75 -39.03
C PHE A 716 26.90 18.91 -38.41
#